data_387d0b480354aeaa13a629f0368f488c
#
_entry.id   387d0b480354aeaa13a629f0368f488c
#
_cell.length_a   1.000
_cell.length_b   1.000
_cell.length_c   1.000
_cell.angle_alpha   90.00
_cell.angle_beta   90.00
_cell.angle_gamma   90.00
#
_symmetry.space_group_name_H-M   'P 1'
#
loop_
_entity.id
_entity.type
_entity.pdbx_description
1 polymer ?
#
loop_
_entity_poly.entity_id
_entity_poly.type
_entity_poly.pdbx_seq_one_letter_code
_entity_poly.pdbx_strand_id
1 'polypeptide(L)'
;VLNEACWGGDPAFQEFQSADDPDKLHPHQTRGWIGYDARHLYVAIDCDVPDVDGLRQRLAESPDEIEEGIRLFVDARHARQLQLYEEFRLNANGTTGYVFSPGTGRGRKMRPIDELKIDALIPATFGLPLTTDYLESAVSFTDEGYRIEAAIPWAMLHLSRETAGTWGCAVHRSHDDRTDASIGAGSARSFWASGSDDPRQFGQLEIDADFSPYHWDLHFIPPQPGDEAVEVQLTNQTGQAFAGELQLIATRRSDEDPYHRPDGEVFQYVEPVRIENGAQAHISLPHPFDTGDLEARYQFRLADPNGAPVILGGTSRKDITPGDNWPSPEATEAEQRAGYLVYARPYTRPMTYRSVPQREEVVHEFQIVGCSGEYVPWTFSLYPLRDVAGVQVNVSDLAGPDGAVIPSAAIDMRRVEHQSLWQEKWIAYSFRSQENLLRHFERLNLNKGRSQRFWLTAKLADRQPAGEYTGTVTVGSSEGETHLPVRLTVMPFKLAGVADMGYFIYANGAMTESVARARNVARDMREHGMNTTTVYYFAEIGHNTGDIRLEVDQPVGYSKETGWVVDPSKPMSYAELIDILVESGLTGSVPLIEMYAGGMGAGYKVELVGELDRIFEERHWPEVLYYVWDEFDASEETTRRARNRFSSLRRHGLGHLKTTTAITARAEMRERTDALAPLYDVWILGTPTADLLIKGRALGKQLWSYGWGLSYDYGTADLRHYFGRYLWKTGLHGASMWCYNHGQFRGRFFGYLDRREVAFAPSEHNMLFSYVWIEDEEIIPTVKWEAIREGIDDYRYLRTLDQFATAAMVADDDRLRAAGQAGLDLLDEIASNTVLVVSSAQVADKASLARIDMQGERRRVADAILDILAATGK
;
A
#
# COMPACT_ATOMS: atom_id res chain seq x y z
N VAL A 1 21.66 31.59 21.10
CA VAL A 1 23.12 31.73 21.04
C VAL A 1 23.70 30.66 21.96
N LEU A 2 24.34 29.70 21.35
CA LEU A 2 24.97 28.59 22.05
C LEU A 2 26.25 29.10 22.77
N ASN A 3 26.48 28.64 23.99
CA ASN A 3 27.63 29.08 24.76
C ASN A 3 28.87 28.24 24.33
N GLU A 4 29.84 28.86 23.64
CA GLU A 4 31.05 28.23 23.11
C GLU A 4 31.82 27.37 24.14
N ALA A 5 31.66 27.62 25.43
CA ALA A 5 32.34 26.87 26.50
C ALA A 5 31.87 25.38 26.56
N CYS A 6 30.78 25.02 25.99
CA CYS A 6 30.30 23.64 25.96
C CYS A 6 30.95 22.76 24.85
N TRP A 7 31.66 23.37 23.90
CA TRP A 7 32.32 22.68 22.80
C TRP A 7 33.82 22.32 23.06
N GLY A 8 34.19 22.11 24.32
CA GLY A 8 35.59 21.91 24.73
C GLY A 8 36.14 20.47 24.65
N GLY A 9 35.36 19.52 24.10
CA GLY A 9 35.81 18.12 24.02
C GLY A 9 36.39 17.77 22.63
N ASP A 10 36.76 16.50 22.43
CA ASP A 10 37.16 15.99 21.13
C ASP A 10 35.93 16.04 20.15
N PRO A 11 36.15 16.34 18.87
CA PRO A 11 35.07 16.36 17.88
C PRO A 11 34.39 14.99 17.74
N ALA A 12 33.08 14.97 17.70
CA ALA A 12 32.30 13.78 17.40
C ALA A 12 32.41 13.37 15.91
N PHE A 13 32.64 14.36 15.05
CA PHE A 13 32.85 14.17 13.61
C PHE A 13 34.18 14.80 13.20
N GLN A 14 35.02 14.05 12.52
CA GLN A 14 36.28 14.50 11.97
C GLN A 14 36.77 13.55 10.87
N GLU A 15 37.85 13.91 10.18
CA GLU A 15 38.42 13.08 9.10
C GLU A 15 37.44 12.87 7.93
N PHE A 16 36.86 13.97 7.44
CA PHE A 16 35.94 13.92 6.30
C PHE A 16 36.64 13.42 5.04
N GLN A 17 36.05 12.43 4.42
CA GLN A 17 36.51 11.79 3.19
C GLN A 17 36.01 12.54 1.96
N SER A 18 36.78 12.51 0.87
CA SER A 18 36.34 13.06 -0.41
C SER A 18 35.24 12.15 -1.06
N ALA A 19 34.20 12.74 -1.62
CA ALA A 19 33.20 11.98 -2.33
C ALA A 19 33.71 11.31 -3.62
N ASP A 20 34.78 11.87 -4.22
CA ASP A 20 35.40 11.32 -5.43
C ASP A 20 36.36 10.17 -5.16
N ASP A 21 36.98 10.13 -3.98
CA ASP A 21 37.91 9.11 -3.58
C ASP A 21 37.75 8.86 -2.07
N PRO A 22 36.84 7.94 -1.71
CA PRO A 22 36.51 7.65 -0.30
C PRO A 22 37.68 7.17 0.54
N ASP A 23 38.79 6.76 -0.07
CA ASP A 23 40.01 6.34 0.63
C ASP A 23 40.90 7.54 0.99
N LYS A 24 40.52 8.77 0.60
CA LYS A 24 41.27 9.98 0.88
C LYS A 24 40.48 11.00 1.69
N LEU A 25 41.20 11.64 2.62
CA LEU A 25 40.67 12.79 3.34
C LEU A 25 40.48 13.97 2.37
N HIS A 26 39.39 14.69 2.54
CA HIS A 26 39.18 15.93 1.81
C HIS A 26 40.18 17.00 2.27
N PRO A 27 40.78 17.83 1.36
CA PRO A 27 41.80 18.84 1.75
C PRO A 27 41.25 19.91 2.71
N HIS A 28 39.97 20.25 2.57
CA HIS A 28 39.29 21.20 3.46
C HIS A 28 38.43 20.42 4.45
N GLN A 29 38.97 20.28 5.64
CA GLN A 29 38.38 19.44 6.67
C GLN A 29 37.17 20.10 7.33
N THR A 30 36.37 19.26 7.92
CA THR A 30 35.20 19.61 8.71
C THR A 30 35.29 18.90 10.04
N ARG A 31 34.93 19.60 11.12
CA ARG A 31 34.90 19.04 12.47
C ARG A 31 33.59 19.38 13.12
N GLY A 32 32.97 18.45 13.81
CA GLY A 32 31.67 18.66 14.43
C GLY A 32 31.58 18.10 15.83
N TRP A 33 30.82 18.77 16.66
CA TRP A 33 30.52 18.40 18.04
C TRP A 33 29.02 18.22 18.21
N ILE A 34 28.63 17.32 19.08
CA ILE A 34 27.27 17.08 19.49
C ILE A 34 27.18 17.24 21.02
N GLY A 35 26.13 17.91 21.44
CA GLY A 35 25.73 18.01 22.83
C GLY A 35 24.20 17.96 22.94
N TYR A 36 23.71 17.78 24.15
CA TYR A 36 22.26 17.79 24.34
C TYR A 36 21.85 18.29 25.74
N ASP A 37 20.61 18.75 25.83
CA ASP A 37 19.96 19.05 27.09
C ASP A 37 18.55 18.43 27.13
N ALA A 38 17.72 18.84 28.07
CA ALA A 38 16.36 18.35 28.21
C ALA A 38 15.43 18.72 27.02
N ARG A 39 15.83 19.65 26.13
CA ARG A 39 14.98 20.21 25.08
C ARG A 39 15.52 19.99 23.68
N HIS A 40 16.85 20.01 23.50
CA HIS A 40 17.47 20.06 22.18
C HIS A 40 18.66 19.12 22.08
N LEU A 41 18.88 18.63 20.88
CA LEU A 41 20.16 18.19 20.39
C LEU A 41 20.87 19.40 19.81
N TYR A 42 22.08 19.67 20.28
CA TYR A 42 22.93 20.75 19.78
C TYR A 42 24.02 20.19 18.89
N VAL A 43 24.27 20.89 17.81
CA VAL A 43 25.32 20.54 16.85
C VAL A 43 26.13 21.79 16.54
N ALA A 44 27.46 21.69 16.63
CA ALA A 44 28.40 22.71 16.17
C ALA A 44 29.32 22.11 15.14
N ILE A 45 29.50 22.77 14.00
CA ILE A 45 30.32 22.27 12.91
C ILE A 45 31.24 23.38 12.39
N ASP A 46 32.54 23.14 12.46
CA ASP A 46 33.57 23.98 11.89
C ASP A 46 33.93 23.50 10.49
N CYS A 47 33.91 24.38 9.53
CA CYS A 47 34.20 24.13 8.15
C CYS A 47 35.38 24.94 7.65
N ASP A 48 36.48 24.29 7.33
CA ASP A 48 37.66 24.95 6.77
C ASP A 48 37.33 25.39 5.32
N VAL A 49 37.66 26.65 4.98
CA VAL A 49 37.42 27.23 3.66
C VAL A 49 38.69 27.95 3.16
N PRO A 50 39.18 27.68 1.94
CA PRO A 50 40.42 28.25 1.43
C PRO A 50 40.32 29.75 1.14
N ASP A 51 39.14 30.26 0.81
CA ASP A 51 38.86 31.67 0.48
C ASP A 51 37.58 32.14 1.22
N VAL A 52 37.74 32.48 2.48
CA VAL A 52 36.64 32.91 3.35
C VAL A 52 36.03 34.23 2.89
N ASP A 53 36.86 35.19 2.47
CA ASP A 53 36.38 36.52 2.03
C ASP A 53 35.64 36.40 0.72
N GLY A 54 36.13 35.59 -0.22
CA GLY A 54 35.42 35.30 -1.45
C GLY A 54 34.10 34.59 -1.23
N LEU A 55 34.03 33.63 -0.31
CA LEU A 55 32.77 32.99 0.05
C LEU A 55 31.76 33.99 0.66
N ARG A 56 32.19 34.85 1.59
CA ARG A 56 31.37 35.91 2.17
C ARG A 56 30.78 36.85 1.09
N GLN A 57 31.63 37.24 0.15
CA GLN A 57 31.20 38.12 -0.93
C GLN A 57 30.15 37.44 -1.80
N ARG A 58 30.33 36.19 -2.21
CA ARG A 58 29.40 35.44 -3.04
C ARG A 58 28.07 35.20 -2.33
N LEU A 59 28.11 34.83 -1.04
CA LEU A 59 26.89 34.67 -0.22
C LEU A 59 26.10 35.97 -0.12
N ALA A 60 26.77 37.12 -0.10
CA ALA A 60 26.11 38.43 -0.10
C ALA A 60 25.51 38.82 -1.48
N GLU A 61 26.14 38.39 -2.57
CA GLU A 61 25.72 38.71 -3.95
C GLU A 61 24.63 37.76 -4.47
N SER A 62 24.70 36.46 -4.14
CA SER A 62 23.81 35.42 -4.68
C SER A 62 23.62 34.28 -3.66
N PRO A 63 22.93 34.54 -2.55
CA PRO A 63 22.84 33.57 -1.45
C PRO A 63 22.17 32.25 -1.86
N ASP A 64 21.26 32.29 -2.83
CA ASP A 64 20.48 31.12 -3.26
C ASP A 64 21.19 30.26 -4.33
N GLU A 65 22.32 30.76 -4.90
CA GLU A 65 23.10 30.06 -5.91
C GLU A 65 24.31 29.31 -5.35
N ILE A 66 24.57 29.40 -4.05
CA ILE A 66 25.75 28.86 -3.39
C ILE A 66 25.39 27.61 -2.60
N GLU A 67 25.91 26.47 -3.05
CA GLU A 67 25.75 25.18 -2.37
C GLU A 67 26.88 24.92 -1.35
N GLU A 68 27.09 25.84 -0.40
CA GLU A 68 28.03 25.66 0.71
C GLU A 68 27.22 25.39 1.99
N GLY A 69 27.40 24.22 2.57
CA GLY A 69 26.65 23.87 3.78
C GLY A 69 26.73 22.40 4.17
N ILE A 70 26.01 22.08 5.22
CA ILE A 70 25.99 20.78 5.87
C ILE A 70 24.64 20.11 5.72
N ARG A 71 24.66 18.81 5.48
CA ARG A 71 23.52 17.91 5.61
C ARG A 71 23.84 16.94 6.72
N LEU A 72 23.11 17.05 7.82
CA LEU A 72 23.18 16.15 8.97
C LEU A 72 22.06 15.13 8.84
N PHE A 73 22.40 13.86 8.82
CA PHE A 73 21.47 12.74 8.81
C PHE A 73 21.45 12.08 10.17
N VAL A 74 20.26 11.85 10.70
CA VAL A 74 20.09 11.22 12.02
C VAL A 74 19.06 10.12 11.92
N ASP A 75 19.45 8.88 12.24
CA ASP A 75 18.57 7.75 12.50
C ASP A 75 18.54 7.49 14.00
N ALA A 76 17.72 8.28 14.69
CA ALA A 76 17.63 8.23 16.15
C ALA A 76 17.01 6.93 16.69
N ARG A 77 16.38 6.14 15.82
CA ARG A 77 15.82 4.83 16.14
C ARG A 77 16.79 3.70 15.87
N HIS A 78 17.93 4.00 15.27
CA HIS A 78 18.90 3.03 14.76
C HIS A 78 18.22 1.92 13.93
N ALA A 79 17.17 2.31 13.21
CA ALA A 79 16.36 1.38 12.43
C ALA A 79 17.11 0.83 11.23
N ARG A 80 18.17 1.52 10.78
CA ARG A 80 18.97 1.21 9.59
C ARG A 80 18.13 0.96 8.35
N GLN A 81 17.05 1.73 8.23
CA GLN A 81 16.08 1.57 7.15
C GLN A 81 16.10 2.80 6.26
N LEU A 82 16.05 2.59 4.96
CA LEU A 82 16.16 3.61 3.90
C LEU A 82 15.16 4.77 3.99
N GLN A 83 14.25 4.76 4.95
CA GLN A 83 13.14 5.70 5.01
C GLN A 83 12.81 6.20 6.41
N LEU A 84 13.67 5.94 7.38
CA LEU A 84 13.38 6.30 8.77
C LEU A 84 14.53 7.09 9.37
N TYR A 85 14.95 8.16 8.72
CA TYR A 85 15.94 9.10 9.23
C TYR A 85 15.50 10.53 8.98
N GLU A 86 16.05 11.44 9.76
CA GLU A 86 15.89 12.88 9.62
C GLU A 86 17.10 13.48 8.90
N GLU A 87 16.87 14.43 8.00
CA GLU A 87 17.90 15.21 7.34
C GLU A 87 17.74 16.68 7.71
N PHE A 88 18.76 17.26 8.31
CA PHE A 88 18.85 18.69 8.60
C PHE A 88 19.83 19.33 7.64
N ARG A 89 19.43 20.38 6.99
CA ARG A 89 20.27 21.19 6.11
C ARG A 89 20.60 22.48 6.80
N LEU A 90 21.88 22.77 6.89
CA LEU A 90 22.42 23.93 7.56
C LEU A 90 23.38 24.61 6.57
N ASN A 91 22.95 25.69 5.95
CA ASN A 91 23.71 26.36 4.90
C ASN A 91 24.54 27.50 5.46
N ALA A 92 25.68 27.79 4.80
CA ALA A 92 26.58 28.89 5.18
C ALA A 92 25.92 30.28 5.04
N ASN A 93 24.83 30.41 4.28
CA ASN A 93 24.02 31.64 4.21
C ASN A 93 23.03 31.80 5.36
N GLY A 94 23.01 30.86 6.32
CA GLY A 94 22.08 30.87 7.46
C GLY A 94 20.70 30.27 7.17
N THR A 95 20.45 29.83 5.94
CA THR A 95 19.18 29.12 5.64
C THR A 95 19.23 27.70 6.18
N THR A 96 18.09 27.23 6.66
CA THR A 96 17.92 25.89 7.18
C THR A 96 16.88 25.12 6.40
N GLY A 97 17.02 23.81 6.36
CA GLY A 97 16.05 22.89 5.78
C GLY A 97 15.90 21.66 6.66
N TYR A 98 14.72 21.10 6.67
CA TYR A 98 14.44 19.85 7.34
C TYR A 98 13.72 18.89 6.41
N VAL A 99 14.12 17.63 6.46
CA VAL A 99 13.49 16.57 5.70
C VAL A 99 13.39 15.35 6.59
N PHE A 100 12.19 14.92 6.80
CA PHE A 100 11.95 13.53 7.19
C PHE A 100 11.99 12.70 5.90
N SER A 101 13.02 11.88 5.74
CA SER A 101 13.17 11.10 4.52
C SER A 101 12.46 9.76 4.65
N PRO A 102 11.38 9.59 3.95
CA PRO A 102 10.84 8.29 3.63
C PRO A 102 11.32 7.90 2.23
N GLY A 103 12.65 7.74 2.08
CA GLY A 103 13.34 7.20 0.91
C GLY A 103 12.55 7.00 -0.36
N THR A 104 12.29 8.04 -1.07
CA THR A 104 11.94 7.91 -2.49
C THR A 104 13.25 7.92 -3.27
N GLY A 105 13.88 6.77 -3.45
CA GLY A 105 15.16 6.60 -4.14
C GLY A 105 15.21 7.05 -5.61
N ARG A 106 14.66 8.21 -5.91
CA ARG A 106 14.87 8.95 -7.14
C ARG A 106 14.88 10.41 -6.77
N GLY A 107 15.97 11.10 -7.13
CA GLY A 107 16.16 12.52 -7.04
C GLY A 107 15.02 13.36 -7.59
N ARG A 108 13.88 13.28 -6.95
CA ARG A 108 12.86 14.31 -7.10
C ARG A 108 13.41 15.52 -6.38
N LYS A 109 13.55 16.63 -7.11
CA LYS A 109 13.75 17.92 -6.49
C LYS A 109 12.75 18.03 -5.35
N MET A 110 13.27 18.03 -4.13
CA MET A 110 12.43 18.27 -2.96
C MET A 110 11.85 19.66 -3.16
N ARG A 111 10.54 19.74 -3.06
CA ARG A 111 9.91 21.06 -2.96
C ARG A 111 10.18 21.57 -1.56
N PRO A 112 10.46 22.85 -1.40
CA PRO A 112 10.48 23.46 -0.07
C PRO A 112 9.23 23.06 0.71
N ILE A 113 9.38 22.85 2.00
CA ILE A 113 8.27 22.47 2.90
C ILE A 113 7.08 23.42 2.74
N ASP A 114 7.34 24.69 2.53
CA ASP A 114 6.36 25.75 2.33
C ASP A 114 5.48 25.58 1.07
N GLU A 115 5.98 24.90 0.02
CA GLU A 115 5.21 24.60 -1.20
C GLU A 115 4.31 23.36 -1.06
N LEU A 116 4.66 22.48 -0.13
CA LEU A 116 3.79 21.40 0.26
C LEU A 116 2.85 22.00 1.31
N LYS A 117 1.58 22.06 1.10
CA LYS A 117 0.58 22.38 2.14
C LYS A 117 0.56 21.25 3.18
N ILE A 118 1.74 20.99 3.75
CA ILE A 118 2.04 19.88 4.66
C ILE A 118 1.33 20.05 5.98
N ASP A 119 1.02 21.28 6.39
CA ASP A 119 0.21 21.56 7.59
C ASP A 119 -1.14 20.84 7.59
N ALA A 120 -1.68 20.56 6.41
CA ALA A 120 -2.87 19.74 6.25
C ALA A 120 -2.59 18.22 6.20
N LEU A 121 -1.36 17.79 5.91
CA LEU A 121 -1.06 16.42 5.50
C LEU A 121 -0.21 15.61 6.49
N ILE A 122 0.58 16.29 7.34
CA ILE A 122 1.40 15.64 8.38
C ILE A 122 0.97 16.04 9.80
N PRO A 123 -0.23 16.47 10.08
CA PRO A 123 -0.58 16.88 11.43
C PRO A 123 -0.41 15.77 12.43
N ALA A 124 -0.13 14.59 11.94
CA ALA A 124 -0.63 13.52 12.72
C ALA A 124 0.39 12.56 13.23
N THR A 125 1.56 12.50 12.68
CA THR A 125 2.52 11.50 13.13
C THR A 125 3.19 11.88 14.43
N PHE A 126 3.47 13.18 14.68
CA PHE A 126 4.43 13.53 15.72
C PHE A 126 4.12 14.82 16.51
N GLY A 127 2.95 15.38 16.38
CA GLY A 127 2.53 16.52 17.22
C GLY A 127 3.10 17.88 16.83
N LEU A 128 4.03 17.96 15.88
CA LEU A 128 4.59 19.20 15.39
C LEU A 128 4.36 19.34 13.88
N PRO A 129 4.07 20.52 13.37
CA PRO A 129 4.22 20.81 11.96
C PRO A 129 5.69 20.54 11.57
N LEU A 130 5.93 19.91 10.41
CA LEU A 130 7.27 19.74 9.86
C LEU A 130 7.71 21.09 9.28
N THR A 131 8.09 22.01 10.13
CA THR A 131 8.55 23.34 9.79
C THR A 131 9.94 23.54 10.36
N THR A 132 10.74 24.34 9.70
CA THR A 132 12.04 24.81 10.22
C THR A 132 11.90 25.85 11.32
N ASP A 133 10.68 26.33 11.64
CA ASP A 133 10.43 27.41 12.59
C ASP A 133 10.95 27.11 14.01
N TYR A 134 11.17 25.84 14.33
CA TYR A 134 11.70 25.40 15.61
C TYR A 134 13.19 25.05 15.58
N LEU A 135 13.82 25.05 14.42
CA LEU A 135 15.23 24.80 14.24
C LEU A 135 15.99 26.12 14.37
N GLU A 136 16.59 26.33 15.50
CA GLU A 136 17.45 27.52 15.68
C GLU A 136 18.84 27.22 15.15
N SER A 137 19.37 28.11 14.32
CA SER A 137 20.74 28.02 13.81
C SER A 137 21.40 29.38 13.70
N ALA A 138 22.73 29.37 13.82
CA ALA A 138 23.56 30.54 13.64
C ALA A 138 24.81 30.18 12.86
N VAL A 139 25.26 31.10 12.01
CA VAL A 139 26.49 30.97 11.24
C VAL A 139 27.44 32.10 11.63
N SER A 140 28.67 31.75 11.93
CA SER A 140 29.76 32.68 12.22
C SER A 140 30.97 32.39 11.35
N PHE A 141 31.63 33.42 10.87
CA PHE A 141 32.85 33.29 10.05
C PHE A 141 34.11 33.59 10.88
N THR A 142 35.14 32.79 10.64
CA THR A 142 36.47 32.96 11.16
C THR A 142 37.46 33.32 10.03
N ASP A 143 38.75 33.48 10.36
CA ASP A 143 39.79 33.68 9.34
C ASP A 143 40.10 32.40 8.53
N GLU A 144 39.73 31.23 9.05
CA GLU A 144 40.01 29.90 8.47
C GLU A 144 38.81 29.25 7.81
N GLY A 145 37.59 29.76 8.06
CA GLY A 145 36.37 29.18 7.53
C GLY A 145 35.11 29.73 8.19
N TYR A 146 34.11 28.85 8.42
CA TYR A 146 32.90 29.23 9.11
C TYR A 146 32.47 28.12 10.10
N ARG A 147 31.71 28.54 11.09
CA ARG A 147 31.06 27.65 12.06
C ARG A 147 29.54 27.77 11.91
N ILE A 148 28.86 26.62 11.90
CA ILE A 148 27.42 26.54 12.04
C ILE A 148 27.12 25.94 13.41
N GLU A 149 26.23 26.59 14.15
CA GLU A 149 25.63 26.03 15.38
C GLU A 149 24.12 25.87 15.18
N ALA A 150 23.58 24.73 15.62
CA ALA A 150 22.17 24.44 15.52
C ALA A 150 21.64 23.84 16.80
N ALA A 151 20.42 24.26 17.20
CA ALA A 151 19.64 23.66 18.26
C ALA A 151 18.41 22.96 17.62
N ILE A 152 18.42 21.63 17.66
CA ILE A 152 17.40 20.77 17.06
C ILE A 152 16.50 20.30 18.19
N PRO A 153 15.22 20.71 18.24
CA PRO A 153 14.29 20.21 19.24
C PRO A 153 14.12 18.68 19.14
N TRP A 154 14.08 17.99 20.27
CA TRP A 154 13.87 16.54 20.32
C TRP A 154 12.63 16.09 19.54
N ALA A 155 11.61 16.95 19.51
CA ALA A 155 10.40 16.71 18.78
C ALA A 155 10.61 16.49 17.26
N MET A 156 11.67 17.06 16.68
CA MET A 156 12.00 16.89 15.26
C MET A 156 12.72 15.58 14.97
N LEU A 157 13.15 14.83 15.98
CA LEU A 157 13.88 13.57 15.83
C LEU A 157 12.97 12.32 15.92
N HIS A 158 11.68 12.50 16.06
CA HIS A 158 10.70 11.41 16.07
C HIS A 158 11.07 10.21 16.97
N LEU A 159 11.60 10.49 18.13
CA LEU A 159 12.08 9.49 19.06
C LEU A 159 10.97 8.55 19.53
N SER A 160 11.32 7.28 19.81
CA SER A 160 10.46 6.33 20.53
C SER A 160 11.00 6.09 21.94
N ARG A 161 10.21 5.49 22.82
CA ARG A 161 10.67 5.14 24.20
C ARG A 161 11.86 4.18 24.22
N GLU A 162 12.11 3.49 23.11
CA GLU A 162 13.16 2.47 22.99
C GLU A 162 14.45 3.04 22.35
N THR A 163 14.57 4.35 22.20
CA THR A 163 15.67 4.99 21.47
C THR A 163 16.90 5.32 22.32
N ALA A 164 17.05 4.77 23.50
CA ALA A 164 18.26 4.91 24.27
C ALA A 164 19.42 4.08 23.69
N GLY A 165 20.62 4.63 23.62
CA GLY A 165 21.83 3.92 23.26
C GLY A 165 22.45 4.39 21.95
N THR A 166 22.45 3.59 20.91
CA THR A 166 23.16 3.86 19.66
C THR A 166 22.26 4.42 18.58
N TRP A 167 22.61 5.55 17.98
CA TRP A 167 21.94 6.16 16.84
C TRP A 167 22.77 5.99 15.57
N GLY A 168 22.11 6.00 14.42
CA GLY A 168 22.77 6.17 13.13
C GLY A 168 22.98 7.65 12.82
N CYS A 169 24.16 8.02 12.33
CA CYS A 169 24.46 9.40 11.96
C CYS A 169 25.40 9.46 10.76
N ALA A 170 25.17 10.42 9.87
CA ALA A 170 26.12 10.79 8.83
C ALA A 170 26.10 12.31 8.62
N VAL A 171 27.25 12.85 8.20
CA VAL A 171 27.39 14.28 7.91
C VAL A 171 27.99 14.43 6.53
N HIS A 172 27.27 15.15 5.66
CA HIS A 172 27.78 15.52 4.35
C HIS A 172 28.00 17.02 4.31
N ARG A 173 29.06 17.44 3.65
CA ARG A 173 29.30 18.84 3.33
C ARG A 173 29.31 19.03 1.83
N SER A 174 28.57 20.02 1.35
CA SER A 174 28.71 20.57 -0.01
C SER A 174 29.67 21.74 0.04
N HIS A 175 30.65 21.76 -0.86
CA HIS A 175 31.63 22.83 -1.00
C HIS A 175 31.26 23.68 -2.22
N ASP A 176 31.34 25.00 -2.11
CA ASP A 176 31.23 25.87 -3.28
C ASP A 176 32.49 25.70 -4.16
N ASP A 177 32.35 24.99 -5.29
CA ASP A 177 33.42 24.64 -6.22
C ASP A 177 34.08 25.85 -6.89
N ARG A 178 33.46 27.02 -6.78
CA ARG A 178 34.01 28.29 -7.27
C ARG A 178 35.08 28.86 -6.37
N THR A 179 35.26 28.34 -5.17
CA THR A 179 36.28 28.82 -4.20
C THR A 179 37.64 28.21 -4.40
N ASP A 180 37.77 27.09 -5.06
CA ASP A 180 39.03 26.39 -5.23
C ASP A 180 39.17 25.71 -6.60
N ALA A 181 39.89 26.34 -7.51
CA ALA A 181 40.20 25.78 -8.82
C ALA A 181 41.11 24.53 -8.77
N SER A 182 41.64 24.15 -7.62
CA SER A 182 42.39 22.92 -7.41
C SER A 182 41.54 21.71 -7.11
N ILE A 183 40.25 21.94 -6.77
CA ILE A 183 39.29 20.90 -6.52
C ILE A 183 38.55 20.66 -7.88
N GLY A 184 38.73 19.50 -8.47
CA GLY A 184 37.99 19.11 -9.68
C GLY A 184 36.48 19.16 -9.45
N ALA A 185 35.67 19.35 -10.50
CA ALA A 185 34.22 19.48 -10.44
C ALA A 185 33.48 18.32 -9.73
N GLY A 186 34.18 17.27 -9.36
CA GLY A 186 33.68 16.14 -8.58
C GLY A 186 33.98 16.20 -7.07
N SER A 187 34.96 17.00 -6.67
CA SER A 187 35.38 17.13 -5.25
C SER A 187 34.56 18.15 -4.46
N ALA A 188 33.44 18.59 -4.98
CA ALA A 188 32.55 19.55 -4.33
C ALA A 188 31.79 18.95 -3.12
N ARG A 189 32.15 17.76 -2.69
CA ARG A 189 31.51 17.10 -1.54
C ARG A 189 32.49 16.33 -0.69
N SER A 190 32.30 16.41 0.61
CA SER A 190 32.98 15.56 1.59
C SER A 190 31.97 14.97 2.58
N PHE A 191 32.33 13.89 3.24
CA PHE A 191 31.46 13.24 4.18
C PHE A 191 32.19 12.59 5.33
N TRP A 192 31.49 12.47 6.45
CA TRP A 192 31.86 11.65 7.60
C TRP A 192 30.94 10.44 7.67
N ALA A 193 31.48 9.28 7.93
CA ALA A 193 30.89 7.94 8.02
C ALA A 193 30.45 7.36 6.67
N SER A 194 29.63 8.05 5.89
CA SER A 194 29.17 7.52 4.61
C SER A 194 28.89 8.65 3.62
N GLY A 195 29.30 8.47 2.37
CA GLY A 195 28.93 9.35 1.24
C GLY A 195 27.53 9.08 0.68
N SER A 196 26.81 8.13 1.26
CA SER A 196 25.46 7.75 0.89
C SER A 196 24.45 8.23 1.94
N ASP A 197 23.25 8.55 1.50
CA ASP A 197 22.09 8.79 2.34
C ASP A 197 21.37 7.49 2.76
N ASP A 198 22.06 6.35 2.63
CA ASP A 198 21.59 5.04 3.08
C ASP A 198 21.89 4.83 4.57
N PRO A 199 20.89 4.78 5.46
CA PRO A 199 21.08 4.65 6.91
C PRO A 199 21.84 3.39 7.34
N ARG A 200 21.88 2.37 6.49
CA ARG A 200 22.66 1.15 6.77
C ARG A 200 24.16 1.39 6.76
N GLN A 201 24.59 2.48 6.15
CA GLN A 201 25.98 2.91 6.04
C GLN A 201 26.31 4.06 7.00
N PHE A 202 25.36 4.53 7.80
CA PHE A 202 25.59 5.59 8.77
C PHE A 202 26.57 5.11 9.85
N GLY A 203 27.36 6.03 10.34
CA GLY A 203 28.19 5.85 11.53
C GLY A 203 27.32 5.69 12.78
N GLN A 204 27.94 5.34 13.89
CA GLN A 204 27.28 5.16 15.18
C GLN A 204 27.56 6.35 16.09
N LEU A 205 26.49 6.89 16.67
CA LEU A 205 26.55 7.91 17.70
C LEU A 205 26.00 7.29 18.99
N GLU A 206 26.86 7.17 20.00
CA GLU A 206 26.47 6.66 21.31
C GLU A 206 25.82 7.77 22.14
N ILE A 207 24.59 7.56 22.56
CA ILE A 207 23.86 8.46 23.45
C ILE A 207 23.86 7.86 24.84
N ASP A 208 24.09 8.71 25.87
CA ASP A 208 24.16 8.29 27.26
C ASP A 208 22.94 7.42 27.64
N ALA A 209 23.19 6.30 28.31
CA ALA A 209 22.17 5.35 28.71
C ALA A 209 21.13 5.95 29.68
N ASP A 210 21.47 7.00 30.41
CA ASP A 210 20.55 7.72 31.31
C ASP A 210 19.77 8.83 30.58
N PHE A 211 20.02 9.03 29.27
CA PHE A 211 19.33 10.01 28.48
C PHE A 211 17.89 9.57 28.23
N SER A 212 16.94 10.45 28.56
CA SER A 212 15.54 10.33 28.22
C SER A 212 15.00 11.69 27.82
N PRO A 213 14.58 11.90 26.56
CA PRO A 213 13.95 13.14 26.15
C PRO A 213 12.49 13.24 26.64
N TYR A 214 11.98 12.18 27.26
CA TYR A 214 10.60 12.08 27.68
C TYR A 214 10.45 12.54 29.13
N HIS A 215 10.31 13.82 29.30
CA HIS A 215 9.94 14.41 30.59
C HIS A 215 8.44 14.50 30.81
N TRP A 216 7.67 14.03 29.84
CA TRP A 216 6.22 13.98 29.85
C TRP A 216 5.73 12.62 29.43
N ASP A 217 4.76 12.09 30.14
CA ASP A 217 4.07 10.86 29.76
C ASP A 217 2.57 11.13 29.63
N LEU A 218 2.02 10.88 28.44
CA LEU A 218 0.59 11.00 28.16
C LEU A 218 -0.01 9.62 27.96
N HIS A 219 -0.96 9.27 28.79
CA HIS A 219 -1.79 8.10 28.64
C HIS A 219 -3.20 8.51 28.24
N PHE A 220 -3.63 8.11 27.06
CA PHE A 220 -4.92 8.35 26.52
C PHE A 220 -5.78 7.09 26.59
N ILE A 221 -6.97 7.23 27.18
CA ILE A 221 -7.98 6.18 27.20
C ILE A 221 -8.93 6.45 26.03
N PRO A 222 -8.94 5.60 24.98
CA PRO A 222 -9.83 5.81 23.85
C PRO A 222 -11.29 5.80 24.29
N PRO A 223 -12.09 6.77 23.85
CA PRO A 223 -13.52 6.82 24.20
C PRO A 223 -14.26 5.63 23.57
N GLN A 224 -15.29 5.20 24.27
CA GLN A 224 -16.25 4.19 23.79
C GLN A 224 -17.48 4.88 23.19
N PRO A 225 -18.29 4.14 22.40
CA PRO A 225 -19.57 4.66 21.93
C PRO A 225 -20.44 5.16 23.09
N GLY A 226 -20.86 6.41 23.01
CA GLY A 226 -21.67 7.05 24.06
C GLY A 226 -20.89 7.78 25.14
N ASP A 227 -19.56 7.75 25.15
CA ASP A 227 -18.77 8.58 26.06
C ASP A 227 -18.88 10.07 25.68
N GLU A 228 -19.11 10.93 26.66
CA GLU A 228 -19.19 12.39 26.47
C GLU A 228 -17.82 13.06 26.59
N ALA A 229 -16.81 12.34 27.06
CA ALA A 229 -15.47 12.85 27.32
C ALA A 229 -14.36 11.94 26.83
N VAL A 230 -13.24 12.56 26.52
CA VAL A 230 -11.95 11.91 26.25
C VAL A 230 -11.08 12.06 27.48
N GLU A 231 -10.66 10.94 28.07
CA GLU A 231 -9.89 10.93 29.31
C GLU A 231 -8.39 10.82 29.02
N VAL A 232 -7.62 11.74 29.60
CA VAL A 232 -6.18 11.83 29.42
C VAL A 232 -5.49 11.88 30.79
N GLN A 233 -4.48 11.07 30.97
CA GLN A 233 -3.56 11.16 32.10
C GLN A 233 -2.24 11.75 31.62
N LEU A 234 -1.80 12.85 32.22
CA LEU A 234 -0.58 13.53 31.85
C LEU A 234 0.35 13.63 33.06
N THR A 235 1.54 13.10 32.96
CA THR A 235 2.55 13.09 34.04
C THR A 235 3.69 14.04 33.71
N ASN A 236 4.03 14.91 34.63
CA ASN A 236 5.15 15.85 34.52
C ASN A 236 6.39 15.31 35.24
N GLN A 237 7.46 15.07 34.50
CA GLN A 237 8.77 14.63 35.01
C GLN A 237 9.88 15.61 34.64
N THR A 238 9.58 16.88 34.38
CA THR A 238 10.54 17.87 33.89
C THR A 238 11.47 18.42 34.98
N GLY A 239 11.27 18.07 36.23
CA GLY A 239 11.99 18.66 37.37
C GLY A 239 11.41 19.98 37.86
N GLN A 240 10.43 20.57 37.16
CA GLN A 240 9.81 21.86 37.49
C GLN A 240 8.28 21.81 37.36
N ALA A 241 7.58 22.71 38.04
CA ALA A 241 6.16 22.92 37.81
C ALA A 241 5.94 23.46 36.38
N PHE A 242 4.94 22.98 35.72
CA PHE A 242 4.55 23.39 34.38
C PHE A 242 3.20 24.08 34.35
N ALA A 243 3.11 25.17 33.61
CA ALA A 243 1.84 25.76 33.21
C ALA A 243 1.86 25.91 31.69
N GLY A 244 0.77 25.60 31.05
CA GLY A 244 0.70 25.62 29.57
C GLY A 244 -0.67 25.19 29.09
N GLU A 245 -0.76 24.71 27.87
CA GLU A 245 -2.00 24.30 27.21
C GLU A 245 -1.91 22.91 26.63
N LEU A 246 -2.91 22.06 26.92
CA LEU A 246 -3.12 20.78 26.28
C LEU A 246 -4.15 20.94 25.16
N GLN A 247 -3.78 20.72 23.92
CA GLN A 247 -4.65 20.75 22.77
C GLN A 247 -5.07 19.33 22.38
N LEU A 248 -6.38 19.12 22.23
CA LEU A 248 -6.96 17.97 21.55
C LEU A 248 -7.31 18.38 20.12
N ILE A 249 -6.81 17.63 19.15
CA ILE A 249 -7.25 17.68 17.76
C ILE A 249 -7.89 16.33 17.46
N ALA A 250 -9.19 16.33 17.24
CA ALA A 250 -9.92 15.14 16.86
C ALA A 250 -10.43 15.30 15.42
N THR A 251 -10.16 14.32 14.59
CA THR A 251 -10.57 14.32 13.18
C THR A 251 -11.42 13.09 12.94
N ARG A 252 -12.65 13.32 12.49
CA ARG A 252 -13.49 12.27 11.94
C ARG A 252 -12.98 11.96 10.55
N ARG A 253 -12.69 10.71 10.27
CA ARG A 253 -12.27 10.30 8.95
C ARG A 253 -13.47 10.32 8.03
N SER A 254 -13.43 11.18 7.02
CA SER A 254 -14.41 11.17 5.95
C SER A 254 -14.02 10.06 4.97
N ASP A 255 -14.92 9.13 4.72
CA ASP A 255 -14.76 8.13 3.68
C ASP A 255 -14.82 8.73 2.27
N GLU A 256 -15.15 10.03 2.16
CA GLU A 256 -15.25 10.75 0.88
C GLU A 256 -13.90 11.23 0.34
N ASP A 257 -12.85 11.29 1.18
CA ASP A 257 -11.53 11.70 0.73
C ASP A 257 -10.59 10.50 0.57
N PRO A 258 -10.35 10.03 -0.67
CA PRO A 258 -9.42 8.95 -0.94
C PRO A 258 -7.96 9.32 -0.60
N TYR A 259 -7.66 10.59 -0.39
CA TYR A 259 -6.32 11.06 0.00
C TYR A 259 -6.17 11.26 1.50
N HIS A 260 -7.19 10.89 2.29
CA HIS A 260 -7.19 11.06 3.74
C HIS A 260 -6.84 12.49 4.18
N ARG A 261 -7.22 13.49 3.37
CA ARG A 261 -7.15 14.86 3.83
C ARG A 261 -8.06 14.98 5.05
N PRO A 262 -7.70 15.81 6.03
CA PRO A 262 -8.57 16.08 7.15
C PRO A 262 -9.76 16.98 6.75
N ASP A 263 -10.39 16.72 5.62
CA ASP A 263 -11.62 17.40 5.17
C ASP A 263 -12.85 16.86 5.91
N GLY A 264 -12.65 15.80 6.72
CA GLY A 264 -13.61 15.41 7.73
C GLY A 264 -13.71 16.49 8.78
N GLU A 265 -14.80 16.47 9.52
CA GLU A 265 -15.05 17.36 10.63
C GLU A 265 -13.84 17.36 11.58
N VAL A 266 -13.13 18.48 11.63
CA VAL A 266 -11.98 18.68 12.52
C VAL A 266 -12.46 19.42 13.75
N PHE A 267 -12.34 18.77 14.89
CA PHE A 267 -12.62 19.38 16.19
C PHE A 267 -11.31 19.74 16.87
N GLN A 268 -11.24 20.93 17.41
CA GLN A 268 -10.11 21.41 18.20
C GLN A 268 -10.59 21.94 19.54
N TYR A 269 -9.93 21.53 20.60
CA TYR A 269 -10.19 21.99 21.95
C TYR A 269 -8.86 22.23 22.66
N VAL A 270 -8.80 23.30 23.45
CA VAL A 270 -7.61 23.69 24.19
C VAL A 270 -7.99 23.79 25.68
N GLU A 271 -7.25 23.06 26.51
CA GLU A 271 -7.41 23.06 27.96
C GLU A 271 -6.14 23.63 28.63
N PRO A 272 -6.26 24.74 29.40
CA PRO A 272 -5.15 25.20 30.21
C PRO A 272 -4.78 24.18 31.27
N VAL A 273 -3.50 23.85 31.38
CA VAL A 273 -3.01 22.85 32.35
C VAL A 273 -1.93 23.42 33.24
N ARG A 274 -1.98 23.02 34.52
CA ARG A 274 -0.94 23.29 35.49
C ARG A 274 -0.62 22.03 36.27
N ILE A 275 0.60 21.56 36.17
CA ILE A 275 0.99 20.25 36.70
C ILE A 275 2.30 20.42 37.46
N GLU A 276 2.33 20.12 38.74
CA GLU A 276 3.53 20.15 39.56
C GLU A 276 4.52 19.06 39.14
N ASN A 277 5.81 19.25 39.40
CA ASN A 277 6.80 18.24 39.10
C ASN A 277 6.53 16.94 39.86
N GLY A 278 6.65 15.83 39.12
CA GLY A 278 6.37 14.48 39.62
C GLY A 278 4.89 14.18 39.80
N ALA A 279 3.99 15.14 39.51
CA ALA A 279 2.56 14.93 39.61
C ALA A 279 1.94 14.36 38.31
N GLN A 280 0.84 13.62 38.49
CA GLN A 280 -0.03 13.19 37.42
C GLN A 280 -1.34 13.97 37.47
N ALA A 281 -1.75 14.54 36.35
CA ALA A 281 -3.05 15.16 36.18
C ALA A 281 -3.98 14.23 35.40
N HIS A 282 -5.24 14.16 35.82
CA HIS A 282 -6.32 13.52 35.06
C HIS A 282 -7.16 14.65 34.45
N ILE A 283 -7.28 14.63 33.13
CA ILE A 283 -7.87 15.68 32.31
C ILE A 283 -9.00 15.08 31.48
N SER A 284 -10.20 15.61 31.64
CA SER A 284 -11.37 15.20 30.88
C SER A 284 -11.63 16.26 29.79
N LEU A 285 -11.56 15.88 28.53
CA LEU A 285 -11.75 16.76 27.39
C LEU A 285 -13.07 16.43 26.69
N PRO A 286 -13.76 17.39 26.10
CA PRO A 286 -14.98 17.12 25.36
C PRO A 286 -14.78 16.11 24.24
N HIS A 287 -15.66 15.10 24.15
CA HIS A 287 -15.66 14.15 23.06
C HIS A 287 -16.55 14.64 21.92
N PRO A 288 -15.97 14.91 20.72
CA PRO A 288 -16.70 15.60 19.66
C PRO A 288 -17.57 14.71 18.80
N PHE A 289 -17.39 13.38 18.86
CA PHE A 289 -18.01 12.46 17.92
C PHE A 289 -18.72 11.31 18.63
N ASP A 290 -19.84 10.90 18.06
CA ASP A 290 -20.40 9.58 18.35
C ASP A 290 -19.55 8.53 17.61
N THR A 291 -18.79 7.72 18.36
CA THR A 291 -17.75 6.83 17.82
C THR A 291 -18.28 5.47 17.40
N GLY A 292 -19.59 5.25 17.40
CA GLY A 292 -20.15 3.90 17.19
C GLY A 292 -19.65 3.19 15.92
N ASP A 293 -19.59 3.91 14.79
CA ASP A 293 -19.33 3.30 13.47
C ASP A 293 -18.21 3.99 12.65
N LEU A 294 -17.42 4.89 13.25
CA LEU A 294 -16.54 5.75 12.46
C LEU A 294 -15.08 5.61 12.87
N GLU A 295 -14.22 5.67 11.87
CA GLU A 295 -12.81 5.90 12.10
C GLU A 295 -12.61 7.33 12.59
N ALA A 296 -11.98 7.48 13.73
CA ALA A 296 -11.62 8.78 14.30
C ALA A 296 -10.13 8.81 14.65
N ARG A 297 -9.55 9.97 14.53
CA ARG A 297 -8.18 10.24 14.95
C ARG A 297 -8.17 11.24 16.07
N TYR A 298 -7.46 10.92 17.13
CA TYR A 298 -7.21 11.80 18.25
C TYR A 298 -5.73 12.11 18.33
N GLN A 299 -5.41 13.39 18.44
CA GLN A 299 -4.05 13.87 18.59
C GLN A 299 -3.98 14.88 19.73
N PHE A 300 -2.96 14.75 20.56
CA PHE A 300 -2.71 15.64 21.68
C PHE A 300 -1.41 16.41 21.45
N ARG A 301 -1.47 17.71 21.75
CA ARG A 301 -0.30 18.59 21.76
C ARG A 301 -0.24 19.29 23.11
N LEU A 302 0.94 19.31 23.70
CA LEU A 302 1.21 20.11 24.89
C LEU A 302 2.12 21.26 24.48
N ALA A 303 1.76 22.48 24.83
CA ALA A 303 2.55 23.67 24.57
C ALA A 303 2.84 24.42 25.85
N ASP A 304 4.00 25.06 25.92
CA ASP A 304 4.38 25.95 27.00
C ASP A 304 3.62 27.31 26.89
N PRO A 305 3.74 28.23 27.87
CA PRO A 305 3.06 29.51 27.78
C PRO A 305 3.44 30.41 26.60
N ASN A 306 4.55 30.12 25.94
CA ASN A 306 5.01 30.82 24.73
C ASN A 306 4.54 30.16 23.43
N GLY A 307 3.76 29.06 23.57
CA GLY A 307 3.28 28.27 22.43
C GLY A 307 4.31 27.26 21.90
N ALA A 308 5.47 27.15 22.55
CA ALA A 308 6.46 26.16 22.12
C ALA A 308 5.98 24.73 22.46
N PRO A 309 6.04 23.82 21.49
CA PRO A 309 5.56 22.47 21.70
C PRO A 309 6.48 21.68 22.63
N VAL A 310 5.86 20.82 23.41
CA VAL A 310 6.53 19.93 24.35
C VAL A 310 6.44 18.50 23.84
N ILE A 311 7.52 17.74 23.98
CA ILE A 311 7.52 16.32 23.61
C ILE A 311 6.69 15.54 24.60
N LEU A 312 5.75 14.80 24.07
CA LEU A 312 4.94 13.86 24.82
C LEU A 312 5.45 12.43 24.58
N GLY A 313 5.87 11.78 25.64
CA GLY A 313 5.99 10.32 25.65
C GLY A 313 4.61 9.66 25.69
N GLY A 314 4.56 8.37 25.42
CA GLY A 314 3.30 7.62 25.43
C GLY A 314 2.47 7.80 24.16
N THR A 315 1.17 7.84 24.31
CA THR A 315 0.23 7.83 23.17
C THR A 315 -0.27 9.24 22.87
N SER A 316 0.55 10.06 22.22
CA SER A 316 0.14 11.41 21.79
C SER A 316 -0.83 11.42 20.61
N ARG A 317 -1.01 10.27 19.94
CA ARG A 317 -1.93 10.07 18.83
C ARG A 317 -2.50 8.67 18.83
N LYS A 318 -3.77 8.56 18.49
CA LYS A 318 -4.42 7.27 18.26
C LYS A 318 -5.47 7.36 17.17
N ASP A 319 -5.38 6.41 16.23
CA ASP A 319 -6.45 6.12 15.29
C ASP A 319 -7.36 5.06 15.92
N ILE A 320 -8.65 5.31 15.92
CA ILE A 320 -9.67 4.38 16.41
C ILE A 320 -10.34 3.74 15.21
N THR A 321 -10.31 2.42 15.18
CA THR A 321 -11.05 1.61 14.21
C THR A 321 -12.31 1.08 14.91
N PRO A 322 -13.46 1.02 14.24
CA PRO A 322 -14.67 0.46 14.82
C PRO A 322 -14.40 -0.91 15.46
N GLY A 323 -14.85 -1.08 16.69
CA GLY A 323 -14.68 -2.32 17.44
C GLY A 323 -13.39 -2.49 18.23
N ASP A 324 -12.38 -1.62 18.10
CA ASP A 324 -11.09 -1.79 18.79
C ASP A 324 -11.16 -1.60 20.31
N ASN A 325 -12.12 -0.83 20.81
CA ASN A 325 -12.20 -0.49 22.23
C ASN A 325 -13.54 -0.90 22.85
N TRP A 326 -14.28 -1.76 22.21
CA TRP A 326 -15.53 -2.24 22.79
C TRP A 326 -15.27 -3.06 24.06
N PRO A 327 -16.18 -3.02 25.02
CA PRO A 327 -16.09 -3.91 26.17
C PRO A 327 -16.17 -5.36 25.70
N SER A 328 -15.30 -6.20 26.26
CA SER A 328 -15.37 -7.64 26.00
C SER A 328 -16.73 -8.18 26.39
N PRO A 329 -17.41 -8.93 25.54
CA PRO A 329 -18.69 -9.54 25.91
C PRO A 329 -18.51 -10.51 27.07
N GLU A 330 -19.53 -10.65 27.86
CA GLU A 330 -19.56 -11.61 28.98
C GLU A 330 -19.39 -13.03 28.46
N ALA A 331 -18.33 -13.72 28.92
CA ALA A 331 -17.98 -15.03 28.42
C ALA A 331 -18.72 -16.12 29.20
N THR A 332 -19.23 -17.12 28.50
CA THR A 332 -19.83 -18.34 29.12
C THR A 332 -18.76 -19.15 29.81
N GLU A 333 -19.19 -20.09 30.70
CA GLU A 333 -18.25 -21.02 31.38
C GLU A 333 -17.43 -21.87 30.38
N ALA A 334 -17.99 -22.23 29.23
CA ALA A 334 -17.29 -22.97 28.19
C ALA A 334 -16.20 -22.11 27.53
N GLU A 335 -16.52 -20.87 27.19
CA GLU A 335 -15.57 -19.91 26.60
C GLU A 335 -14.47 -19.54 27.61
N GLN A 336 -14.79 -19.36 28.88
CA GLN A 336 -13.81 -19.16 29.94
C GLN A 336 -12.86 -20.33 30.09
N ARG A 337 -13.38 -21.59 30.02
CA ARG A 337 -12.53 -22.78 30.03
C ARG A 337 -11.63 -22.85 28.80
N ALA A 338 -12.17 -22.62 27.61
CA ALA A 338 -11.40 -22.56 26.38
C ALA A 338 -10.35 -21.42 26.38
N GLY A 339 -10.63 -20.32 27.08
CA GLY A 339 -9.75 -19.19 27.21
C GLY A 339 -9.89 -18.18 26.07
N TYR A 340 -10.86 -18.35 25.17
CA TYR A 340 -11.13 -17.48 24.04
C TYR A 340 -12.59 -17.52 23.61
N LEU A 341 -12.99 -16.48 22.85
CA LEU A 341 -14.24 -16.46 22.10
C LEU A 341 -13.94 -16.78 20.63
N VAL A 342 -14.84 -17.52 19.98
CA VAL A 342 -14.81 -17.72 18.54
C VAL A 342 -15.87 -16.82 17.91
N TYR A 343 -15.49 -15.95 16.98
CA TYR A 343 -16.43 -15.03 16.37
C TYR A 343 -16.20 -14.90 14.87
N ALA A 344 -17.24 -14.53 14.12
CA ALA A 344 -17.21 -14.31 12.70
C ALA A 344 -17.61 -12.88 12.39
N ARG A 345 -16.65 -12.08 11.97
CA ARG A 345 -16.85 -10.74 11.40
C ARG A 345 -16.57 -10.82 9.90
N PRO A 346 -17.44 -10.29 9.03
CA PRO A 346 -17.17 -10.28 7.60
C PRO A 346 -15.79 -9.70 7.29
N TYR A 347 -15.03 -10.35 6.43
CA TYR A 347 -13.67 -9.88 6.06
C TYR A 347 -13.70 -8.56 5.31
N THR A 348 -14.86 -8.14 4.78
CA THR A 348 -15.08 -6.82 4.20
C THR A 348 -15.11 -5.69 5.24
N ARG A 349 -15.24 -6.03 6.52
CA ARG A 349 -15.08 -5.09 7.62
C ARG A 349 -13.67 -5.16 8.16
N PRO A 350 -12.92 -4.05 8.13
CA PRO A 350 -11.56 -4.01 8.65
C PRO A 350 -11.48 -4.48 10.10
N MET A 351 -10.44 -5.21 10.42
CA MET A 351 -10.09 -5.58 11.78
C MET A 351 -8.65 -5.18 12.08
N THR A 352 -8.41 -4.84 13.35
CA THR A 352 -7.06 -4.79 13.90
C THR A 352 -6.88 -5.94 14.89
N TYR A 353 -5.65 -6.17 15.32
CA TYR A 353 -5.40 -7.14 16.38
C TYR A 353 -6.04 -6.75 17.74
N ARG A 354 -6.55 -5.50 17.86
CA ARG A 354 -7.26 -4.98 19.06
C ARG A 354 -8.77 -5.08 18.96
N SER A 355 -9.29 -5.51 17.82
CA SER A 355 -10.73 -5.63 17.64
C SER A 355 -11.35 -6.57 18.64
N VAL A 356 -12.40 -6.10 19.30
CA VAL A 356 -13.17 -6.87 20.29
C VAL A 356 -14.46 -7.34 19.64
N PRO A 357 -14.86 -8.61 19.76
CA PRO A 357 -16.14 -9.08 19.23
C PRO A 357 -17.31 -8.53 20.01
N GLN A 358 -18.45 -8.34 19.35
CA GLN A 358 -19.75 -8.22 19.99
C GLN A 358 -20.34 -9.63 20.23
N ARG A 359 -21.30 -9.73 21.16
CA ARG A 359 -21.89 -11.04 21.48
C ARG A 359 -22.58 -11.70 20.29
N GLU A 360 -23.17 -10.89 19.42
CA GLU A 360 -23.85 -11.32 18.20
C GLU A 360 -22.90 -11.86 17.12
N GLU A 361 -21.63 -11.50 17.20
CA GLU A 361 -20.59 -12.01 16.30
C GLU A 361 -20.04 -13.37 16.75
N VAL A 362 -20.29 -13.78 17.99
CA VAL A 362 -19.81 -15.08 18.51
C VAL A 362 -20.57 -16.22 17.83
N VAL A 363 -19.81 -17.15 17.26
CA VAL A 363 -20.35 -18.27 16.48
C VAL A 363 -20.03 -19.61 17.12
N HIS A 364 -20.95 -20.56 16.92
CA HIS A 364 -20.80 -21.93 17.38
C HIS A 364 -20.87 -22.96 16.24
N GLU A 365 -21.19 -22.51 15.03
CA GLU A 365 -21.20 -23.29 13.77
C GLU A 365 -20.89 -22.38 12.58
N PHE A 366 -20.55 -22.99 11.45
CA PHE A 366 -20.36 -22.31 10.18
C PHE A 366 -21.38 -22.79 9.15
N GLN A 367 -22.08 -21.84 8.51
CA GLN A 367 -23.01 -22.11 7.40
C GLN A 367 -22.49 -21.43 6.14
N ILE A 368 -22.10 -22.21 5.16
CA ILE A 368 -21.37 -21.79 3.97
C ILE A 368 -22.13 -22.26 2.75
N VAL A 369 -22.09 -21.49 1.68
CA VAL A 369 -22.73 -21.78 0.40
C VAL A 369 -21.73 -21.62 -0.72
N GLY A 370 -21.75 -22.53 -1.69
CA GLY A 370 -20.91 -22.45 -2.89
C GLY A 370 -21.46 -23.29 -4.03
N CYS A 371 -20.86 -23.14 -5.20
CA CYS A 371 -21.18 -23.90 -6.41
C CYS A 371 -20.03 -24.85 -6.79
N SER A 372 -20.31 -25.89 -7.55
CA SER A 372 -19.25 -26.77 -8.06
C SER A 372 -18.24 -25.96 -8.89
N GLY A 373 -16.94 -26.21 -8.68
CA GLY A 373 -15.84 -25.49 -9.31
C GLY A 373 -15.51 -24.12 -8.70
N GLU A 374 -16.15 -23.73 -7.60
CA GLU A 374 -15.88 -22.48 -6.87
C GLU A 374 -14.81 -22.68 -5.80
N TYR A 375 -14.07 -21.62 -5.49
CA TYR A 375 -13.25 -21.50 -4.29
C TYR A 375 -14.05 -20.74 -3.25
N VAL A 376 -14.49 -21.44 -2.20
CA VAL A 376 -15.44 -20.90 -1.24
C VAL A 376 -14.73 -20.52 0.05
N PRO A 377 -14.51 -19.23 0.34
CA PRO A 377 -13.87 -18.81 1.57
C PRO A 377 -14.87 -18.65 2.70
N TRP A 378 -14.38 -18.88 3.93
CA TRP A 378 -15.01 -18.41 5.16
C TRP A 378 -13.96 -18.01 6.16
N THR A 379 -14.30 -17.11 7.04
CA THR A 379 -13.36 -16.60 8.05
C THR A 379 -13.96 -16.64 9.44
N PHE A 380 -13.12 -16.85 10.43
CA PHE A 380 -13.46 -16.67 11.83
C PHE A 380 -12.25 -16.11 12.57
N SER A 381 -12.48 -15.59 13.76
CA SER A 381 -11.44 -15.04 14.61
C SER A 381 -11.51 -15.63 16.02
N LEU A 382 -10.35 -15.70 16.67
CA LEU A 382 -10.26 -15.98 18.09
C LEU A 382 -9.95 -14.69 18.84
N TYR A 383 -10.74 -14.39 19.87
CA TYR A 383 -10.47 -13.32 20.82
C TYR A 383 -10.06 -13.93 22.16
N PRO A 384 -8.76 -13.89 22.52
CA PRO A 384 -8.26 -14.52 23.74
C PRO A 384 -8.66 -13.74 24.98
N LEU A 385 -9.27 -14.39 25.94
CA LEU A 385 -9.64 -13.86 27.26
C LEU A 385 -8.45 -13.88 28.24
N ARG A 386 -7.47 -14.72 27.96
CA ARG A 386 -6.16 -14.83 28.61
C ARG A 386 -5.12 -15.24 27.57
N ASP A 387 -3.85 -15.29 27.91
CA ASP A 387 -2.84 -15.88 27.04
C ASP A 387 -3.15 -17.38 26.82
N VAL A 388 -3.13 -17.82 25.55
CA VAL A 388 -3.43 -19.20 25.14
C VAL A 388 -2.28 -19.71 24.28
N ALA A 389 -1.64 -20.76 24.73
CA ALA A 389 -0.48 -21.32 24.05
C ALA A 389 -0.86 -22.49 23.11
N GLY A 390 -0.06 -22.66 22.06
CA GLY A 390 -0.10 -23.83 21.20
C GLY A 390 -1.38 -23.99 20.38
N VAL A 391 -2.06 -22.92 20.04
CA VAL A 391 -3.30 -22.95 19.25
C VAL A 391 -3.05 -23.55 17.88
N GLN A 392 -3.81 -24.58 17.53
CA GLN A 392 -3.88 -25.24 16.24
C GLN A 392 -5.31 -25.18 15.73
N VAL A 393 -5.48 -25.08 14.43
CA VAL A 393 -6.80 -25.19 13.78
C VAL A 393 -6.73 -26.34 12.78
N ASN A 394 -7.72 -27.21 12.81
CA ASN A 394 -7.84 -28.33 11.87
C ASN A 394 -9.27 -28.38 11.33
N VAL A 395 -9.43 -28.90 10.13
CA VAL A 395 -10.74 -29.15 9.54
C VAL A 395 -10.84 -30.61 9.13
N SER A 396 -11.97 -31.27 9.44
CA SER A 396 -12.24 -32.64 9.00
C SER A 396 -12.62 -32.67 7.52
N ASP A 397 -12.61 -33.83 6.92
CA ASP A 397 -13.34 -34.06 5.69
C ASP A 397 -14.80 -33.65 5.88
N LEU A 398 -15.43 -33.07 4.83
CA LEU A 398 -16.85 -32.78 4.85
C LEU A 398 -17.61 -33.87 4.11
N ALA A 399 -18.43 -34.61 4.85
CA ALA A 399 -19.25 -35.71 4.34
C ALA A 399 -20.53 -35.14 3.69
N GLY A 400 -20.80 -35.54 2.48
CA GLY A 400 -21.93 -35.08 1.66
C GLY A 400 -22.90 -36.17 1.27
N PRO A 401 -23.84 -35.89 0.34
CA PRO A 401 -24.85 -36.82 -0.13
C PRO A 401 -24.22 -38.00 -0.88
N ASP A 402 -24.83 -39.15 -0.78
CA ASP A 402 -24.49 -40.38 -1.50
C ASP A 402 -23.02 -40.84 -1.35
N GLY A 403 -22.39 -40.49 -0.22
CA GLY A 403 -20.98 -40.79 0.05
C GLY A 403 -19.99 -39.85 -0.63
N ALA A 404 -20.44 -38.73 -1.21
CA ALA A 404 -19.56 -37.68 -1.70
C ALA A 404 -18.80 -37.03 -0.52
N VAL A 405 -17.56 -36.63 -0.79
CA VAL A 405 -16.70 -36.00 0.23
C VAL A 405 -16.01 -34.78 -0.36
N ILE A 406 -15.89 -33.73 0.43
CA ILE A 406 -14.92 -32.68 0.21
C ILE A 406 -13.78 -32.99 1.18
N PRO A 407 -12.62 -33.44 0.67
CA PRO A 407 -11.53 -33.82 1.56
C PRO A 407 -10.91 -32.60 2.25
N SER A 408 -10.45 -32.76 3.46
CA SER A 408 -9.78 -31.71 4.24
C SER A 408 -8.56 -31.11 3.50
N ALA A 409 -7.88 -31.95 2.68
CA ALA A 409 -6.80 -31.48 1.81
C ALA A 409 -7.24 -30.50 0.69
N ALA A 410 -8.52 -30.41 0.38
CA ALA A 410 -9.08 -29.42 -0.53
C ALA A 410 -9.48 -28.11 0.18
N ILE A 411 -9.23 -28.01 1.47
CA ILE A 411 -9.51 -26.83 2.28
C ILE A 411 -8.19 -26.20 2.70
N ASP A 412 -7.82 -25.13 2.02
CA ASP A 412 -6.64 -24.33 2.39
C ASP A 412 -6.95 -23.53 3.66
N MET A 413 -6.02 -23.52 4.62
CA MET A 413 -6.21 -22.86 5.89
C MET A 413 -5.01 -22.01 6.24
N ARG A 414 -5.28 -20.72 6.48
CA ARG A 414 -4.25 -19.71 6.75
C ARG A 414 -4.63 -18.83 7.93
N ARG A 415 -3.63 -18.30 8.62
CA ARG A 415 -3.81 -17.18 9.55
C ARG A 415 -3.72 -15.88 8.78
N VAL A 416 -4.47 -14.88 9.18
CA VAL A 416 -4.33 -13.52 8.68
C VAL A 416 -3.25 -12.82 9.49
N GLU A 417 -2.23 -12.35 8.81
CA GLU A 417 -1.14 -11.58 9.40
C GLU A 417 -1.40 -10.09 9.25
N HIS A 418 -1.32 -9.38 10.38
CA HIS A 418 -1.40 -7.93 10.38
C HIS A 418 -0.04 -7.35 10.03
N GLN A 419 -0.07 -6.36 9.15
CA GLN A 419 1.13 -5.61 8.78
C GLN A 419 0.88 -4.12 8.90
N SER A 420 1.92 -3.38 9.27
CA SER A 420 1.88 -1.93 9.25
C SER A 420 2.08 -1.45 7.83
N LEU A 421 1.01 -1.18 7.12
CA LEU A 421 1.06 -0.71 5.75
C LEU A 421 1.07 0.82 5.71
N TRP A 422 1.87 1.35 4.80
CA TRP A 422 1.92 2.77 4.51
C TRP A 422 0.68 3.18 3.70
N GLN A 423 -0.02 4.20 4.15
CA GLN A 423 -1.32 4.58 3.60
C GLN A 423 -1.28 5.58 2.45
N GLU A 424 -0.14 6.23 2.15
CA GLU A 424 -0.13 7.22 1.08
C GLU A 424 1.10 7.24 0.19
N LYS A 425 0.81 7.42 -1.10
CA LYS A 425 1.78 7.34 -2.18
C LYS A 425 2.72 8.54 -2.26
N TRP A 426 2.31 9.74 -1.77
CA TRP A 426 2.98 10.98 -2.17
C TRP A 426 3.12 12.06 -1.10
N ILE A 427 2.36 12.04 -0.02
CA ILE A 427 2.13 13.24 0.77
C ILE A 427 2.11 13.04 2.30
N ALA A 428 1.71 11.89 2.84
CA ALA A 428 1.66 11.66 4.27
C ALA A 428 2.23 10.30 4.67
N TYR A 429 2.92 10.30 5.78
CA TYR A 429 3.61 9.14 6.32
C TYR A 429 2.84 8.58 7.50
N SER A 430 1.74 7.89 7.22
CA SER A 430 1.04 7.16 8.25
C SER A 430 1.12 5.67 7.99
N PHE A 431 1.53 4.91 8.98
CA PHE A 431 1.45 3.47 8.97
C PHE A 431 0.16 3.05 9.66
N ARG A 432 -0.57 2.16 9.05
CA ARG A 432 -1.74 1.55 9.66
C ARG A 432 -1.52 0.05 9.75
N SER A 433 -1.67 -0.50 10.95
CA SER A 433 -1.72 -1.94 11.11
C SER A 433 -3.04 -2.45 10.56
N GLN A 434 -2.99 -3.29 9.54
CA GLN A 434 -4.17 -3.87 8.92
C GLN A 434 -3.92 -5.32 8.53
N GLU A 435 -5.00 -6.07 8.39
CA GLU A 435 -4.97 -7.43 7.87
C GLU A 435 -4.42 -7.43 6.45
N ASN A 436 -3.46 -8.29 6.18
CA ASN A 436 -2.84 -8.35 4.86
C ASN A 436 -2.49 -9.76 4.38
N LEU A 437 -1.45 -10.40 4.91
CA LEU A 437 -0.95 -11.68 4.38
C LEU A 437 -1.70 -12.87 4.94
N LEU A 438 -1.94 -13.84 4.09
CA LEU A 438 -2.53 -15.14 4.45
C LEU A 438 -1.42 -16.19 4.52
N ARG A 439 -0.96 -16.52 5.73
CA ARG A 439 0.16 -17.44 5.92
C ARG A 439 -0.28 -18.78 6.48
N HIS A 440 0.33 -19.83 5.99
CA HIS A 440 0.25 -21.14 6.62
C HIS A 440 0.86 -21.08 8.02
N PHE A 441 0.36 -21.90 8.91
CA PHE A 441 0.84 -22.01 10.28
C PHE A 441 0.60 -23.41 10.82
N GLU A 442 1.42 -23.81 11.76
CA GLU A 442 1.24 -25.06 12.47
C GLU A 442 0.66 -24.82 13.88
N ARG A 443 1.24 -23.88 14.59
CA ARG A 443 0.85 -23.49 15.95
C ARG A 443 1.05 -22.01 16.18
N LEU A 444 0.18 -21.43 17.00
CA LEU A 444 0.23 -20.03 17.40
C LEU A 444 0.11 -19.89 18.91
N ASN A 445 0.75 -18.86 19.47
CA ASN A 445 0.44 -18.39 20.82
C ASN A 445 -0.38 -17.11 20.67
N LEU A 446 -1.50 -17.04 21.36
CA LEU A 446 -2.40 -15.92 21.36
C LEU A 446 -2.27 -15.14 22.65
N ASN A 447 -2.05 -13.85 22.54
CA ASN A 447 -1.96 -12.94 23.67
C ASN A 447 -3.35 -12.42 24.06
N LYS A 448 -3.61 -12.28 25.35
CA LYS A 448 -4.87 -11.74 25.88
C LYS A 448 -5.29 -10.45 25.15
N GLY A 449 -6.55 -10.38 24.74
CA GLY A 449 -7.15 -9.22 24.11
C GLY A 449 -6.62 -8.89 22.70
N ARG A 450 -5.92 -9.83 22.06
CA ARG A 450 -5.42 -9.67 20.68
C ARG A 450 -6.11 -10.66 19.75
N SER A 451 -7.03 -10.16 18.95
CA SER A 451 -7.77 -10.96 17.97
C SER A 451 -6.87 -11.50 16.88
N GLN A 452 -7.09 -12.77 16.53
CA GLN A 452 -6.46 -13.46 15.42
C GLN A 452 -7.51 -14.03 14.48
N ARG A 453 -7.49 -13.58 13.21
CA ARG A 453 -8.37 -14.12 12.17
C ARG A 453 -7.71 -15.31 11.48
N PHE A 454 -8.56 -16.28 11.12
CA PHE A 454 -8.23 -17.41 10.27
C PHE A 454 -9.08 -17.35 8.99
N TRP A 455 -8.47 -17.75 7.89
CA TRP A 455 -9.05 -17.77 6.56
C TRP A 455 -9.02 -19.20 6.03
N LEU A 456 -10.16 -19.75 5.71
CA LEU A 456 -10.30 -21.07 5.14
C LEU A 456 -10.91 -20.95 3.75
N THR A 457 -10.42 -21.73 2.78
CA THR A 457 -10.94 -21.72 1.41
C THR A 457 -11.13 -23.16 0.95
N ALA A 458 -12.37 -23.58 0.72
CA ALA A 458 -12.67 -24.88 0.14
C ALA A 458 -12.65 -24.80 -1.40
N LYS A 459 -11.79 -25.58 -2.03
CA LYS A 459 -11.79 -25.78 -3.49
C LYS A 459 -12.78 -26.88 -3.85
N LEU A 460 -13.95 -26.49 -4.36
CA LEU A 460 -14.96 -27.45 -4.81
C LEU A 460 -14.57 -28.03 -6.16
N ALA A 461 -14.76 -29.33 -6.32
CA ALA A 461 -14.51 -29.97 -7.62
C ALA A 461 -15.48 -29.46 -8.70
N ASP A 462 -15.07 -29.44 -9.96
CA ASP A 462 -15.89 -28.99 -11.11
C ASP A 462 -17.23 -29.73 -11.25
N ARG A 463 -17.33 -30.92 -10.66
CA ARG A 463 -18.52 -31.77 -10.62
C ARG A 463 -18.84 -32.21 -9.22
N GLN A 464 -18.63 -31.32 -8.23
CA GLN A 464 -19.04 -31.59 -6.85
C GLN A 464 -20.56 -31.78 -6.81
N PRO A 465 -21.05 -32.93 -6.27
CA PRO A 465 -22.49 -33.14 -6.18
C PRO A 465 -23.18 -32.07 -5.34
N ALA A 466 -24.36 -31.64 -5.77
CA ALA A 466 -25.17 -30.68 -5.02
C ALA A 466 -25.71 -31.31 -3.74
N GLY A 467 -25.85 -30.51 -2.69
CA GLY A 467 -26.38 -30.93 -1.39
C GLY A 467 -25.58 -30.40 -0.23
N GLU A 468 -25.93 -30.83 0.96
CA GLU A 468 -25.31 -30.43 2.22
C GLU A 468 -24.11 -31.33 2.53
N TYR A 469 -22.98 -30.70 2.85
CA TYR A 469 -21.73 -31.33 3.31
C TYR A 469 -21.49 -30.89 4.75
N THR A 470 -21.20 -31.86 5.64
CA THR A 470 -21.00 -31.59 7.06
C THR A 470 -19.65 -32.09 7.56
N GLY A 471 -19.04 -31.31 8.42
CA GLY A 471 -17.77 -31.62 9.07
C GLY A 471 -17.55 -30.75 10.30
N THR A 472 -16.29 -30.62 10.69
CA THR A 472 -15.95 -29.89 11.91
C THR A 472 -14.65 -29.14 11.75
N VAL A 473 -14.62 -27.88 12.15
CA VAL A 473 -13.39 -27.12 12.46
C VAL A 473 -13.08 -27.38 13.94
N THR A 474 -11.87 -27.84 14.21
CA THR A 474 -11.38 -28.07 15.58
C THR A 474 -10.29 -27.06 15.90
N VAL A 475 -10.50 -26.28 16.96
CA VAL A 475 -9.51 -25.39 17.54
C VAL A 475 -8.92 -26.09 18.77
N GLY A 476 -7.69 -26.59 18.66
CA GLY A 476 -6.95 -27.20 19.74
C GLY A 476 -6.01 -26.20 20.41
N SER A 477 -5.79 -26.33 21.72
CA SER A 477 -4.83 -25.53 22.49
C SER A 477 -4.32 -26.29 23.69
N SER A 478 -3.43 -25.72 24.49
CA SER A 478 -3.01 -26.27 25.78
C SER A 478 -4.15 -26.44 26.78
N GLU A 479 -5.27 -25.75 26.55
CA GLU A 479 -6.45 -25.75 27.45
C GLU A 479 -7.51 -26.78 27.05
N GLY A 480 -7.39 -27.41 25.89
CA GLY A 480 -8.36 -28.38 25.35
C GLY A 480 -8.74 -28.05 23.88
N GLU A 481 -9.86 -28.66 23.48
CA GLU A 481 -10.36 -28.52 22.10
C GLU A 481 -11.76 -27.90 22.07
N THR A 482 -11.99 -27.03 21.07
CA THR A 482 -13.31 -26.50 20.72
C THR A 482 -13.69 -27.02 19.34
N HIS A 483 -14.87 -27.63 19.25
CA HIS A 483 -15.39 -28.19 18.00
C HIS A 483 -16.50 -27.29 17.43
N LEU A 484 -16.36 -26.88 16.20
CA LEU A 484 -17.28 -25.99 15.48
C LEU A 484 -17.84 -26.75 14.28
N PRO A 485 -19.12 -27.14 14.27
CA PRO A 485 -19.74 -27.76 13.11
C PRO A 485 -19.65 -26.88 11.87
N VAL A 486 -19.39 -27.49 10.72
CA VAL A 486 -19.40 -26.85 9.39
C VAL A 486 -20.51 -27.47 8.57
N ARG A 487 -21.38 -26.65 7.98
CA ARG A 487 -22.36 -27.00 6.96
C ARG A 487 -22.04 -26.20 5.69
N LEU A 488 -21.59 -26.90 4.65
CA LEU A 488 -21.36 -26.31 3.34
C LEU A 488 -22.42 -26.84 2.38
N THR A 489 -23.25 -25.95 1.84
CA THR A 489 -24.26 -26.29 0.85
C THR A 489 -23.73 -26.06 -0.55
N VAL A 490 -23.57 -27.12 -1.33
CA VAL A 490 -23.23 -27.04 -2.75
C VAL A 490 -24.53 -26.86 -3.55
N MET A 491 -24.63 -25.76 -4.26
CA MET A 491 -25.81 -25.39 -5.03
C MET A 491 -26.02 -26.30 -6.25
N PRO A 492 -27.30 -26.58 -6.67
CA PRO A 492 -27.62 -27.44 -7.81
C PRO A 492 -27.48 -26.74 -9.16
N PHE A 493 -26.69 -25.70 -9.26
CA PHE A 493 -26.39 -25.00 -10.49
C PHE A 493 -24.90 -24.66 -10.60
N LYS A 494 -24.47 -24.38 -11.81
CA LYS A 494 -23.10 -23.88 -12.07
C LYS A 494 -23.12 -22.39 -12.33
N LEU A 495 -22.12 -21.72 -11.86
CA LEU A 495 -21.90 -20.30 -12.13
C LEU A 495 -21.57 -20.07 -13.60
N ALA A 496 -22.15 -19.03 -14.19
CA ALA A 496 -21.85 -18.60 -15.54
C ALA A 496 -20.34 -18.33 -15.71
N GLY A 497 -19.83 -18.68 -16.90
CA GLY A 497 -18.45 -18.37 -17.26
C GLY A 497 -18.27 -16.88 -17.56
N VAL A 498 -17.02 -16.43 -17.46
CA VAL A 498 -16.62 -15.03 -17.72
C VAL A 498 -15.53 -14.97 -18.80
N ALA A 499 -15.53 -15.91 -19.72
CA ALA A 499 -14.51 -16.01 -20.77
C ALA A 499 -14.45 -14.79 -21.72
N ASP A 500 -15.54 -14.03 -21.81
CA ASP A 500 -15.67 -12.80 -22.59
C ASP A 500 -15.21 -11.53 -21.83
N MET A 501 -14.84 -11.67 -20.54
CA MET A 501 -14.37 -10.58 -19.69
C MET A 501 -12.84 -10.57 -19.64
N GLY A 502 -12.22 -9.39 -19.66
CA GLY A 502 -10.78 -9.24 -19.49
C GLY A 502 -10.38 -9.09 -18.02
N TYR A 503 -10.44 -10.17 -17.25
CA TYR A 503 -9.89 -10.15 -15.89
C TYR A 503 -8.41 -10.39 -15.90
N PHE A 504 -7.65 -9.40 -15.47
CA PHE A 504 -6.20 -9.48 -15.40
C PHE A 504 -5.63 -8.68 -14.22
N ILE A 505 -4.37 -8.95 -13.93
CA ILE A 505 -3.56 -8.12 -13.04
C ILE A 505 -2.22 -7.86 -13.72
N TYR A 506 -1.66 -6.68 -13.54
CA TYR A 506 -0.34 -6.37 -14.07
C TYR A 506 0.71 -7.26 -13.41
N ALA A 507 1.35 -8.14 -14.18
CA ALA A 507 2.28 -9.15 -13.67
C ALA A 507 3.61 -8.56 -13.16
N ASN A 508 4.02 -7.41 -13.69
CA ASN A 508 5.18 -6.62 -13.27
C ASN A 508 6.48 -7.43 -13.11
N GLY A 509 6.77 -8.35 -14.04
CA GLY A 509 8.00 -9.16 -14.04
C GLY A 509 7.97 -10.38 -13.11
N ALA A 510 6.87 -10.64 -12.40
CA ALA A 510 6.76 -11.78 -11.49
C ALA A 510 7.00 -13.14 -12.17
N MET A 511 6.77 -13.24 -13.47
CA MET A 511 6.90 -14.46 -14.27
C MET A 511 8.26 -14.63 -14.96
N THR A 512 9.19 -13.70 -14.81
CA THR A 512 10.46 -13.75 -15.55
C THR A 512 11.68 -14.14 -14.72
N GLU A 513 11.48 -14.52 -13.45
CA GLU A 513 12.57 -14.87 -12.53
C GLU A 513 12.99 -16.33 -12.60
N SER A 514 12.05 -17.26 -12.79
CA SER A 514 12.29 -18.68 -13.03
C SER A 514 11.09 -19.35 -13.70
N VAL A 515 11.30 -20.48 -14.36
CA VAL A 515 10.22 -21.29 -14.96
C VAL A 515 9.25 -21.79 -13.88
N ALA A 516 9.76 -22.24 -12.74
CA ALA A 516 8.92 -22.72 -11.64
C ALA A 516 8.04 -21.60 -11.10
N ARG A 517 8.60 -20.41 -10.90
CA ARG A 517 7.84 -19.22 -10.46
C ARG A 517 6.81 -18.80 -11.52
N ALA A 518 7.16 -18.77 -12.79
CA ALA A 518 6.22 -18.46 -13.86
C ALA A 518 4.99 -19.39 -13.82
N ARG A 519 5.21 -20.70 -13.67
CA ARG A 519 4.13 -21.70 -13.56
C ARG A 519 3.28 -21.49 -12.29
N ASN A 520 3.91 -21.19 -11.15
CA ASN A 520 3.19 -20.95 -9.90
C ASN A 520 2.35 -19.66 -9.98
N VAL A 521 2.93 -18.58 -10.51
CA VAL A 521 2.23 -17.30 -10.71
C VAL A 521 1.06 -17.44 -11.67
N ALA A 522 1.27 -18.10 -12.81
CA ALA A 522 0.21 -18.31 -13.80
C ALA A 522 -0.95 -19.14 -13.24
N ARG A 523 -0.64 -20.20 -12.48
CA ARG A 523 -1.64 -21.01 -11.80
C ARG A 523 -2.40 -20.21 -10.74
N ASP A 524 -1.71 -19.47 -9.88
CA ASP A 524 -2.33 -18.64 -8.84
C ASP A 524 -3.24 -17.57 -9.46
N MET A 525 -2.80 -16.87 -10.49
CA MET A 525 -3.64 -15.91 -11.22
C MET A 525 -4.91 -16.59 -11.76
N ARG A 526 -4.78 -17.77 -12.34
CA ARG A 526 -5.92 -18.53 -12.88
C ARG A 526 -6.89 -18.96 -11.78
N GLU A 527 -6.39 -19.43 -10.64
CA GLU A 527 -7.18 -19.84 -9.48
C GLU A 527 -7.90 -18.66 -8.81
N HIS A 528 -7.40 -17.42 -9.01
CA HIS A 528 -8.05 -16.18 -8.59
C HIS A 528 -8.91 -15.53 -9.68
N GLY A 529 -9.28 -16.29 -10.72
CA GLY A 529 -10.26 -15.87 -11.71
C GLY A 529 -9.71 -15.06 -12.88
N MET A 530 -8.39 -14.80 -12.94
CA MET A 530 -7.79 -14.13 -14.09
C MET A 530 -7.87 -15.03 -15.32
N ASN A 531 -8.11 -14.42 -16.48
CA ASN A 531 -8.20 -15.13 -17.77
C ASN A 531 -7.32 -14.51 -18.86
N THR A 532 -6.60 -13.47 -18.53
CA THR A 532 -5.50 -12.90 -19.28
C THR A 532 -4.49 -12.27 -18.34
N THR A 533 -3.35 -11.81 -18.87
CA THR A 533 -2.30 -11.15 -18.09
C THR A 533 -1.46 -10.22 -18.96
N THR A 534 -0.58 -9.46 -18.32
CA THR A 534 0.43 -8.63 -18.97
C THR A 534 1.74 -9.38 -19.11
N VAL A 535 2.39 -9.26 -20.25
CA VAL A 535 3.70 -9.87 -20.54
C VAL A 535 4.78 -8.81 -20.44
N TYR A 536 5.80 -9.05 -19.63
CA TYR A 536 6.90 -8.10 -19.35
C TYR A 536 8.27 -8.63 -19.79
N TYR A 537 8.33 -9.54 -20.72
CA TYR A 537 9.59 -10.17 -21.12
C TYR A 537 10.58 -9.18 -21.72
N PHE A 538 10.10 -8.28 -22.60
CA PHE A 538 10.90 -7.27 -23.29
C PHE A 538 10.94 -5.92 -22.56
N ALA A 539 10.82 -5.92 -21.23
CA ALA A 539 10.80 -4.70 -20.43
C ALA A 539 12.14 -3.92 -20.41
N GLU A 540 13.24 -4.54 -20.79
CA GLU A 540 14.53 -3.86 -20.93
C GLU A 540 14.54 -2.99 -22.18
N ILE A 541 14.58 -1.67 -21.97
CA ILE A 541 14.50 -0.68 -23.05
C ILE A 541 15.83 -0.65 -23.79
N GLY A 542 15.81 -1.05 -25.04
CA GLY A 542 16.95 -0.98 -25.91
C GLY A 542 16.82 0.07 -27.01
N HIS A 543 17.93 0.62 -27.45
CA HIS A 543 18.04 1.59 -28.55
C HIS A 543 18.69 0.95 -29.79
N ASN A 544 18.03 -0.02 -30.42
CA ASN A 544 18.52 -0.52 -31.70
C ASN A 544 17.86 0.18 -32.89
N THR A 545 18.67 0.56 -33.83
CA THR A 545 18.26 0.98 -35.17
C THR A 545 18.60 -0.15 -36.13
N GLY A 546 17.62 -0.80 -36.74
CA GLY A 546 17.83 -1.86 -37.71
C GLY A 546 16.81 -2.99 -37.62
N ASP A 547 16.89 -3.90 -38.56
CA ASP A 547 16.04 -5.12 -38.55
C ASP A 547 16.29 -5.94 -37.28
N ILE A 548 15.23 -6.19 -36.52
CA ILE A 548 15.27 -7.05 -35.35
C ILE A 548 14.84 -8.45 -35.76
N ARG A 549 15.64 -9.45 -35.35
CA ARG A 549 15.27 -10.85 -35.43
C ARG A 549 15.42 -11.48 -34.07
N LEU A 550 14.35 -12.06 -33.56
CA LEU A 550 14.30 -12.66 -32.24
C LEU A 550 14.36 -14.18 -32.32
N GLU A 551 15.29 -14.75 -31.61
CA GLU A 551 15.40 -16.20 -31.40
C GLU A 551 14.53 -16.59 -30.20
N VAL A 552 13.20 -16.52 -30.37
CA VAL A 552 12.23 -16.66 -29.25
C VAL A 552 12.25 -18.01 -28.54
N ASP A 553 12.86 -19.05 -29.15
CA ASP A 553 13.06 -20.36 -28.54
C ASP A 553 14.30 -20.40 -27.62
N GLN A 554 15.08 -19.33 -27.62
CA GLN A 554 16.21 -19.13 -26.72
C GLN A 554 15.94 -17.99 -25.78
N PRO A 555 16.52 -17.99 -24.57
CA PRO A 555 16.48 -16.82 -23.71
C PRO A 555 17.14 -15.63 -24.43
N VAL A 556 16.44 -14.51 -24.52
CA VAL A 556 16.97 -13.30 -25.14
C VAL A 556 17.07 -12.16 -24.14
N GLY A 557 18.15 -11.41 -24.25
CA GLY A 557 18.44 -10.22 -23.48
C GLY A 557 18.82 -9.06 -24.39
N TYR A 558 18.92 -7.88 -23.81
CA TYR A 558 19.30 -6.69 -24.52
C TYR A 558 20.63 -6.11 -24.00
N SER A 559 21.53 -5.79 -24.89
CA SER A 559 22.72 -4.99 -24.60
C SER A 559 22.74 -3.71 -25.46
N LYS A 560 23.39 -2.65 -24.97
CA LYS A 560 23.52 -1.39 -25.72
C LYS A 560 24.42 -1.55 -26.96
N GLU A 561 25.37 -2.48 -26.88
CA GLU A 561 26.37 -2.71 -27.90
C GLU A 561 25.85 -3.59 -29.05
N THR A 562 25.09 -4.62 -28.71
CA THR A 562 24.70 -5.67 -29.67
C THR A 562 23.21 -5.74 -29.95
N GLY A 563 22.38 -5.05 -29.15
CA GLY A 563 20.94 -5.11 -29.24
C GLY A 563 20.32 -6.35 -28.61
N TRP A 564 19.25 -6.85 -29.18
CA TRP A 564 18.61 -8.09 -28.75
C TRP A 564 19.43 -9.31 -29.24
N VAL A 565 19.91 -10.08 -28.30
CA VAL A 565 20.74 -11.26 -28.54
C VAL A 565 20.35 -12.41 -27.63
N VAL A 566 20.72 -13.63 -28.01
CA VAL A 566 20.58 -14.76 -27.08
C VAL A 566 21.40 -14.51 -25.81
N ASP A 567 20.77 -14.61 -24.69
CA ASP A 567 21.35 -14.39 -23.36
C ASP A 567 21.10 -15.59 -22.45
N PRO A 568 22.05 -16.52 -22.36
CA PRO A 568 21.92 -17.73 -21.55
C PRO A 568 21.78 -17.45 -20.03
N SER A 569 22.01 -16.22 -19.58
CA SER A 569 21.79 -15.84 -18.17
C SER A 569 20.32 -15.62 -17.82
N LYS A 570 19.45 -15.46 -18.81
CA LYS A 570 18.01 -15.36 -18.59
C LYS A 570 17.44 -16.74 -18.29
N PRO A 571 16.45 -16.84 -17.37
CA PRO A 571 15.98 -18.13 -16.85
C PRO A 571 15.09 -18.92 -17.83
N MET A 572 14.51 -18.25 -18.85
CA MET A 572 13.61 -18.87 -19.83
C MET A 572 13.57 -18.11 -21.14
N SER A 573 13.12 -18.78 -22.20
CA SER A 573 12.82 -18.17 -23.49
C SER A 573 11.45 -17.49 -23.50
N TYR A 574 11.21 -16.62 -24.50
CA TYR A 574 9.90 -16.01 -24.68
C TYR A 574 8.82 -17.04 -25.05
N ALA A 575 9.20 -18.01 -25.90
CA ALA A 575 8.31 -19.11 -26.29
C ALA A 575 7.88 -19.94 -25.08
N GLU A 576 8.82 -20.30 -24.20
CA GLU A 576 8.51 -21.02 -22.97
C GLU A 576 7.56 -20.25 -22.05
N LEU A 577 7.70 -18.91 -21.94
CA LEU A 577 6.77 -18.09 -21.19
C LEU A 577 5.35 -18.13 -21.80
N ILE A 578 5.23 -17.97 -23.11
CA ILE A 578 3.93 -18.04 -23.79
C ILE A 578 3.29 -19.42 -23.61
N ASP A 579 4.07 -20.51 -23.75
CA ASP A 579 3.57 -21.87 -23.52
C ASP A 579 3.03 -22.05 -22.09
N ILE A 580 3.72 -21.51 -21.07
CA ILE A 580 3.24 -21.52 -19.68
C ILE A 580 1.89 -20.80 -19.56
N LEU A 581 1.73 -19.64 -20.20
CA LEU A 581 0.48 -18.87 -20.16
C LEU A 581 -0.67 -19.62 -20.86
N VAL A 582 -0.38 -20.28 -21.98
CA VAL A 582 -1.35 -21.13 -22.69
C VAL A 582 -1.77 -22.32 -21.84
N GLU A 583 -0.79 -23.07 -21.31
CA GLU A 583 -1.02 -24.26 -20.49
C GLU A 583 -1.81 -23.93 -19.21
N SER A 584 -1.61 -22.77 -18.62
CA SER A 584 -2.33 -22.33 -17.42
C SER A 584 -3.76 -21.86 -17.70
N GLY A 585 -4.12 -21.59 -18.96
CA GLY A 585 -5.43 -21.04 -19.34
C GLY A 585 -5.55 -19.53 -19.13
N LEU A 586 -4.44 -18.80 -19.02
CA LEU A 586 -4.40 -17.32 -19.02
C LEU A 586 -4.48 -16.72 -20.43
N THR A 587 -4.79 -17.54 -21.40
CA THR A 587 -5.03 -17.16 -22.79
C THR A 587 -6.32 -17.81 -23.24
N GLY A 588 -7.24 -17.06 -23.79
CA GLY A 588 -8.50 -17.62 -24.22
C GLY A 588 -9.20 -16.70 -25.21
N SER A 589 -10.43 -16.35 -24.92
CA SER A 589 -11.19 -15.39 -25.73
C SER A 589 -10.72 -13.94 -25.53
N VAL A 590 -9.81 -13.72 -24.60
CA VAL A 590 -9.27 -12.40 -24.27
C VAL A 590 -7.78 -12.39 -24.63
N PRO A 591 -7.32 -11.36 -25.37
CA PRO A 591 -5.94 -11.27 -25.78
C PRO A 591 -4.99 -11.08 -24.60
N LEU A 592 -3.76 -11.58 -24.74
CA LEU A 592 -2.66 -11.18 -23.86
C LEU A 592 -2.33 -9.70 -24.03
N ILE A 593 -1.74 -9.10 -23.02
CA ILE A 593 -1.33 -7.69 -23.08
C ILE A 593 0.20 -7.62 -23.11
N GLU A 594 0.76 -7.32 -24.28
CA GLU A 594 2.21 -7.14 -24.43
C GLU A 594 2.59 -5.74 -23.93
N MET A 595 3.34 -5.74 -22.83
CA MET A 595 3.85 -4.52 -22.23
C MET A 595 5.25 -4.23 -22.79
N TYR A 596 5.56 -2.97 -23.02
CA TYR A 596 6.91 -2.48 -23.34
C TYR A 596 7.49 -2.78 -24.72
N ALA A 597 6.81 -3.49 -25.61
CA ALA A 597 7.14 -3.26 -27.01
C ALA A 597 7.10 -1.76 -27.34
N GLY A 598 6.59 -0.98 -26.43
CA GLY A 598 6.42 0.47 -26.52
C GLY A 598 6.98 1.34 -25.39
N GLY A 599 7.74 0.86 -24.43
CA GLY A 599 8.45 1.53 -23.35
C GLY A 599 7.99 2.93 -22.88
N MET A 600 7.95 3.20 -21.59
CA MET A 600 7.76 4.55 -21.08
C MET A 600 8.89 5.47 -21.58
N GLY A 601 8.58 6.39 -22.45
CA GLY A 601 9.37 7.61 -22.69
C GLY A 601 10.34 7.63 -23.86
N ALA A 602 11.22 6.67 -24.09
CA ALA A 602 12.35 6.94 -24.98
C ALA A 602 12.59 5.96 -26.13
N GLY A 603 11.91 4.83 -26.21
CA GLY A 603 12.35 3.77 -27.11
C GLY A 603 11.26 2.88 -27.68
N TYR A 604 10.11 3.45 -28.09
CA TYR A 604 9.15 2.66 -28.86
C TYR A 604 9.78 2.15 -30.15
N LYS A 605 9.83 0.84 -30.30
CA LYS A 605 10.44 0.19 -31.46
C LYS A 605 9.38 -0.51 -32.27
N VAL A 606 8.97 0.16 -33.31
CA VAL A 606 8.04 -0.40 -34.29
C VAL A 606 8.58 -1.69 -34.89
N GLU A 607 9.90 -1.82 -35.01
CA GLU A 607 10.57 -2.99 -35.52
C GLU A 607 10.42 -4.20 -34.59
N LEU A 608 10.53 -3.99 -33.26
CA LEU A 608 10.28 -5.07 -32.29
C LEU A 608 8.81 -5.52 -32.32
N VAL A 609 7.89 -4.57 -32.38
CA VAL A 609 6.45 -4.86 -32.49
C VAL A 609 6.17 -5.62 -33.78
N GLY A 610 6.77 -5.25 -34.90
CA GLY A 610 6.61 -5.94 -36.20
C GLY A 610 7.21 -7.35 -36.19
N GLU A 611 8.33 -7.55 -35.53
CA GLU A 611 8.92 -8.90 -35.38
C GLU A 611 8.06 -9.80 -34.47
N LEU A 612 7.55 -9.24 -33.35
CA LEU A 612 6.62 -9.99 -32.49
C LEU A 612 5.33 -10.36 -33.22
N ASP A 613 4.72 -9.42 -33.93
CA ASP A 613 3.52 -9.67 -34.72
C ASP A 613 3.73 -10.81 -35.71
N ARG A 614 4.82 -10.76 -36.48
CA ARG A 614 5.23 -11.85 -37.41
C ARG A 614 5.35 -13.20 -36.68
N ILE A 615 5.99 -13.23 -35.50
CA ILE A 615 6.20 -14.46 -34.72
C ILE A 615 4.86 -14.98 -34.19
N PHE A 616 3.99 -14.13 -33.68
CA PHE A 616 2.67 -14.51 -33.20
C PHE A 616 1.82 -15.14 -34.32
N GLU A 617 1.86 -14.58 -35.53
CA GLU A 617 1.18 -15.13 -36.70
C GLU A 617 1.78 -16.49 -37.11
N GLU A 618 3.10 -16.60 -37.27
CA GLU A 618 3.81 -17.83 -37.70
C GLU A 618 3.62 -18.97 -36.70
N ARG A 619 3.57 -18.67 -35.40
CA ARG A 619 3.45 -19.67 -34.34
C ARG A 619 2.00 -20.00 -34.02
N HIS A 620 1.05 -19.29 -34.58
CA HIS A 620 -0.38 -19.37 -34.22
C HIS A 620 -0.60 -19.18 -32.71
N TRP A 621 0.15 -18.26 -32.13
CA TRP A 621 0.03 -17.89 -30.72
C TRP A 621 -1.27 -17.12 -30.45
N PRO A 622 -1.72 -17.01 -29.18
CA PRO A 622 -2.94 -16.27 -28.83
C PRO A 622 -2.90 -14.82 -29.28
N GLU A 623 -4.09 -14.24 -29.50
CA GLU A 623 -4.21 -12.82 -29.82
C GLU A 623 -3.54 -11.94 -28.74
N VAL A 624 -2.93 -10.83 -29.17
CA VAL A 624 -2.22 -9.91 -28.28
C VAL A 624 -2.68 -8.47 -28.47
N LEU A 625 -2.78 -7.75 -27.34
CA LEU A 625 -2.96 -6.29 -27.30
C LEU A 625 -1.61 -5.62 -27.07
N TYR A 626 -1.22 -4.74 -27.97
CA TYR A 626 -0.01 -3.96 -27.80
C TYR A 626 -0.25 -2.72 -26.98
N TYR A 627 0.43 -2.63 -25.83
CA TYR A 627 0.34 -1.50 -24.92
C TYR A 627 1.25 -0.36 -25.42
N VAL A 628 0.66 0.57 -26.16
CA VAL A 628 1.42 1.56 -26.96
C VAL A 628 1.96 2.71 -26.12
N TRP A 629 1.27 3.05 -25.04
CA TRP A 629 1.65 4.13 -24.14
C TRP A 629 1.12 3.87 -22.75
N ASP A 630 1.83 4.37 -21.73
CA ASP A 630 1.39 4.28 -20.36
C ASP A 630 1.08 5.68 -19.80
N GLU A 631 -0.04 5.81 -19.12
CA GLU A 631 -0.48 7.00 -18.37
C GLU A 631 0.01 8.33 -18.95
N PHE A 632 -0.40 8.68 -20.16
CA PHE A 632 0.10 9.93 -20.74
C PHE A 632 -0.38 11.15 -19.94
N ASP A 633 0.56 12.06 -19.68
CA ASP A 633 0.34 13.26 -18.89
C ASP A 633 -0.48 14.35 -19.60
N ALA A 634 -1.03 14.07 -20.75
CA ALA A 634 -1.78 14.96 -21.61
C ALA A 634 -1.07 16.27 -21.98
N SER A 635 0.23 16.36 -21.79
CA SER A 635 0.98 17.49 -22.35
C SER A 635 0.88 17.47 -23.88
N GLU A 636 1.08 18.62 -24.51
CA GLU A 636 1.09 18.72 -25.96
C GLU A 636 2.19 17.85 -26.58
N GLU A 637 3.30 17.75 -25.89
CA GLU A 637 4.45 16.92 -26.25
C GLU A 637 4.11 15.42 -26.25
N THR A 638 3.51 14.90 -25.17
CA THR A 638 3.15 13.49 -25.07
C THR A 638 2.02 13.11 -26.03
N THR A 639 1.06 14.02 -26.26
CA THR A 639 0.03 13.85 -27.27
C THR A 639 0.63 13.74 -28.67
N ARG A 640 1.59 14.60 -29.00
CA ARG A 640 2.32 14.55 -30.29
C ARG A 640 3.12 13.26 -30.43
N ARG A 641 3.83 12.84 -29.40
CA ARG A 641 4.59 11.57 -29.39
C ARG A 641 3.69 10.36 -29.59
N ALA A 642 2.57 10.28 -28.89
CA ALA A 642 1.60 9.20 -29.06
C ALA A 642 1.07 9.13 -30.50
N ARG A 643 0.66 10.27 -31.09
CA ARG A 643 0.25 10.33 -32.49
C ARG A 643 1.33 9.88 -33.45
N ASN A 644 2.59 10.26 -33.20
CA ASN A 644 3.72 9.84 -34.01
C ASN A 644 3.94 8.31 -33.96
N ARG A 645 3.74 7.68 -32.79
CA ARG A 645 3.82 6.21 -32.64
C ARG A 645 2.77 5.52 -33.52
N PHE A 646 1.50 5.92 -33.44
CA PHE A 646 0.45 5.36 -34.28
C PHE A 646 0.72 5.60 -35.77
N SER A 647 1.21 6.77 -36.14
CA SER A 647 1.60 7.06 -37.50
C SER A 647 2.76 6.18 -37.95
N SER A 648 3.71 5.85 -37.05
CA SER A 648 4.80 4.94 -37.33
C SER A 648 4.31 3.53 -37.54
N LEU A 649 3.46 2.98 -36.67
CA LEU A 649 2.84 1.67 -36.87
C LEU A 649 2.19 1.53 -38.25
N ARG A 650 1.36 2.50 -38.62
CA ARG A 650 0.70 2.48 -39.94
C ARG A 650 1.69 2.51 -41.11
N ARG A 651 2.76 3.34 -41.02
CA ARG A 651 3.79 3.41 -42.06
C ARG A 651 4.55 2.11 -42.27
N HIS A 652 4.67 1.32 -41.20
CA HIS A 652 5.33 0.00 -41.22
C HIS A 652 4.38 -1.16 -41.50
N GLY A 653 3.16 -0.89 -41.92
CA GLY A 653 2.16 -1.91 -42.25
C GLY A 653 1.46 -2.54 -41.02
N LEU A 654 1.74 -2.03 -39.81
CA LEU A 654 1.22 -2.56 -38.55
C LEU A 654 -0.06 -1.83 -38.08
N GLY A 655 -0.81 -1.27 -39.05
CA GLY A 655 -2.08 -0.59 -38.73
C GLY A 655 -3.23 -1.52 -38.38
N HIS A 656 -3.05 -2.82 -38.54
CA HIS A 656 -4.01 -3.87 -38.19
C HIS A 656 -3.93 -4.30 -36.71
N LEU A 657 -2.86 -3.98 -36.02
CA LEU A 657 -2.64 -4.38 -34.64
C LEU A 657 -3.69 -3.80 -33.71
N LYS A 658 -4.17 -4.63 -32.79
CA LYS A 658 -5.01 -4.17 -31.68
C LYS A 658 -4.16 -3.49 -30.62
N THR A 659 -4.56 -2.32 -30.23
CA THR A 659 -3.77 -1.45 -29.33
C THR A 659 -4.56 -1.06 -28.08
N THR A 660 -3.83 -0.86 -26.99
CA THR A 660 -4.39 -0.44 -25.71
C THR A 660 -3.49 0.57 -24.99
N THR A 661 -4.04 1.23 -24.01
CA THR A 661 -3.32 2.13 -23.09
C THR A 661 -4.11 2.33 -21.80
N ALA A 662 -3.41 2.65 -20.71
CA ALA A 662 -4.04 3.21 -19.52
C ALA A 662 -4.45 4.68 -19.79
N ILE A 663 -5.72 4.98 -19.56
CA ILE A 663 -6.30 6.32 -19.71
C ILE A 663 -6.60 6.85 -18.30
N THR A 664 -5.80 7.81 -17.85
CA THR A 664 -6.05 8.50 -16.58
C THR A 664 -7.03 9.66 -16.82
N ALA A 665 -8.14 9.67 -16.11
CA ALA A 665 -9.18 10.68 -16.27
C ALA A 665 -8.94 11.89 -15.36
N ARG A 666 -7.94 12.72 -15.65
CA ARG A 666 -7.89 14.06 -15.05
C ARG A 666 -8.74 15.02 -15.85
N ALA A 667 -9.52 15.88 -15.19
CA ALA A 667 -10.44 16.83 -15.84
C ALA A 667 -9.74 17.71 -16.89
N GLU A 668 -8.49 18.08 -16.65
CA GLU A 668 -7.62 18.87 -17.54
C GLU A 668 -7.19 18.09 -18.80
N MET A 669 -7.41 16.79 -18.83
CA MET A 669 -6.97 15.88 -19.90
C MET A 669 -8.07 15.55 -20.90
N ARG A 670 -9.33 16.01 -20.68
CA ARG A 670 -10.49 15.61 -21.49
C ARG A 670 -10.32 15.90 -22.98
N GLU A 671 -9.95 17.14 -23.34
CA GLU A 671 -9.81 17.53 -24.75
C GLU A 671 -8.70 16.74 -25.48
N ARG A 672 -7.62 16.41 -24.78
CA ARG A 672 -6.49 15.68 -25.35
C ARG A 672 -6.72 14.18 -25.36
N THR A 673 -7.40 13.66 -24.34
CA THR A 673 -7.92 12.28 -24.35
C THR A 673 -8.84 12.09 -25.57
N ASP A 674 -9.65 13.07 -25.88
CA ASP A 674 -10.52 13.06 -27.05
C ASP A 674 -9.78 12.92 -28.37
N ALA A 675 -8.58 13.47 -28.45
CA ALA A 675 -7.75 13.39 -29.66
C ALA A 675 -7.02 12.04 -29.81
N LEU A 676 -6.75 11.32 -28.73
CA LEU A 676 -6.01 10.05 -28.74
C LEU A 676 -6.92 8.83 -28.58
N ALA A 677 -7.98 8.96 -27.81
CA ALA A 677 -8.88 7.87 -27.51
C ALA A 677 -9.40 7.13 -28.76
N PRO A 678 -9.72 7.79 -29.90
CA PRO A 678 -10.10 7.08 -31.11
C PRO A 678 -9.02 6.17 -31.69
N LEU A 679 -7.77 6.36 -31.32
CA LEU A 679 -6.64 5.58 -31.85
C LEU A 679 -6.48 4.21 -31.18
N TYR A 680 -7.02 4.02 -29.96
CA TYR A 680 -6.93 2.76 -29.23
C TYR A 680 -8.19 1.91 -29.43
N ASP A 681 -8.01 0.60 -29.50
CA ASP A 681 -9.08 -0.37 -29.63
C ASP A 681 -9.71 -0.71 -28.28
N VAL A 682 -8.86 -0.87 -27.27
CA VAL A 682 -9.25 -1.14 -25.88
C VAL A 682 -8.83 0.03 -25.01
N TRP A 683 -9.75 0.55 -24.22
CA TRP A 683 -9.48 1.58 -23.24
C TRP A 683 -9.39 0.98 -21.85
N ILE A 684 -8.22 1.09 -21.21
CA ILE A 684 -8.05 0.69 -19.82
C ILE A 684 -8.17 1.98 -18.97
N LEU A 685 -9.34 2.20 -18.37
CA LEU A 685 -9.67 3.42 -17.66
C LEU A 685 -9.18 3.36 -16.22
N GLY A 686 -8.42 4.35 -15.77
CA GLY A 686 -8.03 4.49 -14.35
C GLY A 686 -9.19 4.92 -13.46
N THR A 687 -10.11 5.73 -14.02
CA THR A 687 -11.33 6.18 -13.35
C THR A 687 -12.47 6.15 -14.36
N PRO A 688 -13.28 5.09 -14.39
CA PRO A 688 -14.32 4.92 -15.39
C PRO A 688 -15.57 5.77 -15.07
N THR A 689 -15.49 7.07 -15.33
CA THR A 689 -16.60 8.01 -15.15
C THR A 689 -17.70 7.81 -16.21
N ALA A 690 -18.94 8.19 -15.89
CA ALA A 690 -20.09 7.97 -16.76
C ALA A 690 -19.90 8.57 -18.18
N ASP A 691 -19.31 9.75 -18.28
CA ASP A 691 -19.03 10.41 -19.56
C ASP A 691 -18.00 9.63 -20.41
N LEU A 692 -16.96 9.07 -19.81
CA LEU A 692 -15.98 8.22 -20.49
C LEU A 692 -16.60 6.91 -20.97
N LEU A 693 -17.47 6.30 -20.15
CA LEU A 693 -18.18 5.08 -20.53
C LEU A 693 -19.14 5.33 -21.72
N ILE A 694 -19.92 6.40 -21.66
CA ILE A 694 -20.84 6.80 -22.76
C ILE A 694 -20.05 7.06 -24.04
N LYS A 695 -18.96 7.82 -23.93
CA LYS A 695 -18.12 8.17 -25.08
C LYS A 695 -17.44 6.96 -25.70
N GLY A 696 -16.85 6.10 -24.89
CA GLY A 696 -16.18 4.90 -25.37
C GLY A 696 -17.15 3.97 -26.11
N ARG A 697 -18.36 3.79 -25.57
CA ARG A 697 -19.43 3.01 -26.23
C ARG A 697 -19.86 3.63 -27.57
N ALA A 698 -20.04 4.95 -27.59
CA ALA A 698 -20.38 5.67 -28.82
C ALA A 698 -19.32 5.53 -29.93
N LEU A 699 -18.07 5.34 -29.54
CA LEU A 699 -16.94 5.09 -30.43
C LEU A 699 -16.70 3.61 -30.73
N GLY A 700 -17.54 2.71 -30.22
CA GLY A 700 -17.40 1.25 -30.39
C GLY A 700 -16.16 0.64 -29.72
N LYS A 701 -15.66 1.24 -28.66
CA LYS A 701 -14.45 0.76 -27.95
C LYS A 701 -14.79 -0.31 -26.94
N GLN A 702 -13.87 -1.26 -26.75
CA GLN A 702 -13.89 -2.12 -25.58
C GLN A 702 -13.41 -1.33 -24.37
N LEU A 703 -14.18 -1.37 -23.29
CA LEU A 703 -13.92 -0.58 -22.09
C LEU A 703 -13.50 -1.53 -20.96
N TRP A 704 -12.26 -1.42 -20.57
CA TRP A 704 -11.67 -2.07 -19.41
C TRP A 704 -11.30 -1.02 -18.37
N SER A 705 -10.92 -1.45 -17.18
CA SER A 705 -10.49 -0.52 -16.14
C SER A 705 -9.40 -1.15 -15.28
N TYR A 706 -8.52 -0.32 -14.68
CA TYR A 706 -7.52 -0.74 -13.70
C TYR A 706 -7.70 -0.04 -12.35
N GLY A 707 -8.94 0.26 -12.02
CA GLY A 707 -9.36 0.88 -10.79
C GLY A 707 -10.73 1.51 -10.94
N TRP A 708 -11.31 1.99 -9.85
CA TRP A 708 -12.62 2.64 -9.86
C TRP A 708 -12.62 3.98 -9.09
N GLY A 709 -11.44 4.45 -8.71
CA GLY A 709 -11.22 5.73 -8.04
C GLY A 709 -9.73 6.07 -7.95
N LEU A 710 -9.42 7.24 -7.40
CA LEU A 710 -8.05 7.76 -7.33
C LEU A 710 -7.22 7.20 -6.17
N SER A 711 -7.81 6.42 -5.28
CA SER A 711 -7.12 5.81 -4.15
C SER A 711 -6.44 4.51 -4.55
N TYR A 712 -5.21 4.31 -4.13
CA TYR A 712 -4.52 3.03 -4.22
C TYR A 712 -4.69 2.18 -2.95
N ASP A 713 -5.29 2.75 -1.92
CA ASP A 713 -5.62 2.05 -0.67
C ASP A 713 -7.02 1.45 -0.75
N TYR A 714 -7.15 0.43 -1.57
CA TYR A 714 -8.38 -0.34 -1.68
C TYR A 714 -8.47 -1.35 -0.54
N GLY A 715 -9.55 -1.29 0.23
CA GLY A 715 -9.90 -2.33 1.19
C GLY A 715 -10.49 -3.57 0.49
N THR A 716 -10.73 -4.62 1.27
CA THR A 716 -11.35 -5.86 0.78
C THR A 716 -12.78 -5.62 0.26
N ALA A 717 -13.56 -4.76 0.92
CA ALA A 717 -14.88 -4.35 0.45
C ALA A 717 -14.83 -3.64 -0.90
N ASP A 718 -13.87 -2.71 -1.08
CA ASP A 718 -13.68 -1.97 -2.32
C ASP A 718 -13.40 -2.90 -3.50
N LEU A 719 -12.46 -3.84 -3.31
CA LEU A 719 -12.04 -4.76 -4.37
C LEU A 719 -13.13 -5.76 -4.73
N ARG A 720 -13.80 -6.33 -3.73
CA ARG A 720 -14.94 -7.23 -3.97
C ARG A 720 -16.07 -6.50 -4.72
N HIS A 721 -16.40 -5.28 -4.30
CA HIS A 721 -17.38 -4.44 -4.98
C HIS A 721 -16.97 -4.14 -6.43
N TYR A 722 -15.70 -3.72 -6.64
CA TYR A 722 -15.20 -3.32 -7.95
C TYR A 722 -15.23 -4.47 -8.96
N PHE A 723 -14.68 -5.65 -8.61
CA PHE A 723 -14.62 -6.80 -9.49
C PHE A 723 -15.98 -7.52 -9.68
N GLY A 724 -16.96 -7.19 -8.84
CA GLY A 724 -18.31 -7.77 -8.90
C GLY A 724 -19.37 -6.77 -9.39
N ARG A 725 -20.07 -6.17 -8.43
CA ARG A 725 -21.24 -5.31 -8.66
C ARG A 725 -20.97 -4.11 -9.56
N TYR A 726 -19.81 -3.48 -9.38
CA TYR A 726 -19.42 -2.30 -10.16
C TYR A 726 -19.29 -2.65 -11.65
N LEU A 727 -18.62 -3.76 -11.97
CA LEU A 727 -18.53 -4.25 -13.34
C LEU A 727 -19.89 -4.60 -13.91
N TRP A 728 -20.71 -5.26 -13.11
CA TRP A 728 -22.09 -5.57 -13.50
C TRP A 728 -22.88 -4.31 -13.88
N LYS A 729 -22.90 -3.31 -13.00
CA LYS A 729 -23.63 -2.06 -13.22
C LYS A 729 -23.08 -1.24 -14.38
N THR A 730 -21.77 -1.15 -14.52
CA THR A 730 -21.13 -0.30 -15.54
C THR A 730 -21.05 -0.96 -16.91
N GLY A 731 -21.19 -2.30 -17.00
CA GLY A 731 -21.01 -3.04 -18.24
C GLY A 731 -19.61 -2.88 -18.85
N LEU A 732 -18.60 -2.73 -17.99
CA LEU A 732 -17.20 -2.81 -18.42
C LEU A 732 -16.88 -4.24 -18.87
N HIS A 733 -15.99 -4.37 -19.87
CA HIS A 733 -15.62 -5.65 -20.45
C HIS A 733 -14.34 -6.23 -19.81
N GLY A 734 -13.76 -5.57 -18.83
CA GLY A 734 -12.57 -6.04 -18.14
C GLY A 734 -12.23 -5.21 -16.92
N ALA A 735 -11.51 -5.84 -16.01
CA ALA A 735 -11.02 -5.22 -14.79
C ALA A 735 -9.61 -5.67 -14.45
N SER A 736 -8.85 -4.77 -13.90
CA SER A 736 -7.49 -5.01 -13.44
C SER A 736 -7.14 -4.13 -12.24
N MET A 737 -6.00 -4.45 -11.64
CA MET A 737 -5.36 -3.60 -10.63
C MET A 737 -3.84 -3.61 -10.86
N TRP A 738 -3.17 -2.52 -10.49
CA TRP A 738 -1.73 -2.45 -10.34
C TRP A 738 -1.37 -2.87 -8.92
N CYS A 739 -0.52 -3.87 -8.70
CA CYS A 739 -0.10 -4.93 -9.58
C CYS A 739 0.07 -6.22 -8.77
N TYR A 740 0.27 -7.36 -9.43
CA TYR A 740 0.37 -8.68 -8.81
C TYR A 740 1.42 -8.70 -7.69
N ASN A 741 2.66 -8.29 -8.01
CA ASN A 741 3.73 -8.11 -7.04
C ASN A 741 4.57 -6.90 -7.39
N HIS A 742 4.61 -5.88 -6.52
CA HIS A 742 5.36 -4.66 -6.73
C HIS A 742 6.56 -4.60 -5.79
N GLY A 743 7.74 -4.34 -6.33
CA GLY A 743 8.94 -4.06 -5.54
C GLY A 743 9.86 -5.23 -5.28
N GLN A 744 9.38 -6.47 -5.20
CA GLN A 744 10.27 -7.64 -5.06
C GLN A 744 11.17 -7.84 -6.29
N PHE A 745 10.69 -7.49 -7.50
CA PHE A 745 11.40 -7.70 -8.76
C PHE A 745 12.26 -6.52 -9.18
N ARG A 746 12.11 -5.38 -8.56
CA ARG A 746 12.95 -4.20 -8.82
C ARG A 746 14.02 -4.04 -7.75
N GLY A 747 14.68 -5.11 -7.35
CA GLY A 747 15.65 -5.22 -6.25
C GLY A 747 16.80 -4.20 -6.21
N ARG A 748 16.88 -3.26 -7.19
CA ARG A 748 17.77 -2.10 -7.16
C ARG A 748 17.08 -0.79 -6.77
N PHE A 749 15.75 -0.77 -6.65
CA PHE A 749 15.00 0.45 -6.37
C PHE A 749 14.56 0.59 -4.93
N PHE A 750 14.35 -0.53 -4.25
CA PHE A 750 13.90 -0.57 -2.86
C PHE A 750 14.79 -1.58 -2.18
N GLY A 751 15.81 -1.11 -1.49
CA GLY A 751 16.85 -1.94 -0.90
C GLY A 751 16.25 -3.14 -0.15
N TYR A 752 16.88 -4.28 -0.35
CA TYR A 752 16.57 -5.51 0.36
C TYR A 752 16.65 -5.25 1.86
N LEU A 753 15.54 -5.46 2.52
CA LEU A 753 15.53 -5.58 3.97
C LEU A 753 15.44 -7.04 4.33
N ASP A 754 16.34 -7.48 5.19
CA ASP A 754 16.31 -8.82 5.75
C ASP A 754 14.95 -9.04 6.43
N ARG A 755 14.35 -10.20 6.22
CA ARG A 755 13.04 -10.61 6.79
C ARG A 755 12.87 -10.35 8.28
N ARG A 756 13.95 -10.21 9.04
CA ARG A 756 13.96 -10.00 10.49
C ARG A 756 13.78 -8.54 10.89
N GLU A 757 13.95 -7.62 9.96
CA GLU A 757 13.82 -6.17 10.17
C GLU A 757 12.49 -5.60 9.67
N VAL A 758 11.56 -6.45 9.25
CA VAL A 758 10.35 -6.11 8.47
C VAL A 758 9.26 -5.41 9.28
N ALA A 759 9.39 -5.22 10.59
CA ALA A 759 8.34 -4.52 11.35
C ALA A 759 8.06 -3.07 10.87
N PHE A 760 9.00 -2.46 10.12
CA PHE A 760 8.90 -1.08 9.61
C PHE A 760 9.55 -0.87 8.23
N ALA A 761 9.64 -1.89 7.41
CA ALA A 761 10.44 -1.85 6.19
C ALA A 761 9.77 -1.12 5.01
N PRO A 762 10.55 -0.49 4.12
CA PRO A 762 10.06 0.13 2.87
C PRO A 762 9.39 -0.84 1.90
N SER A 763 9.62 -2.14 2.05
CA SER A 763 8.85 -3.18 1.36
C SER A 763 7.36 -3.10 1.67
N GLU A 764 6.98 -2.54 2.81
CA GLU A 764 5.58 -2.31 3.20
C GLU A 764 4.89 -1.29 2.31
N HIS A 765 5.60 -0.23 1.87
CA HIS A 765 5.07 0.69 0.87
C HIS A 765 4.69 -0.02 -0.43
N ASN A 766 5.47 -1.01 -0.82
CA ASN A 766 5.21 -1.79 -2.03
C ASN A 766 4.07 -2.77 -1.86
N MET A 767 3.78 -3.20 -0.64
CA MET A 767 2.67 -4.11 -0.36
C MET A 767 1.29 -3.47 -0.53
N LEU A 768 1.15 -2.14 -0.46
CA LEU A 768 -0.10 -1.47 -0.84
C LEU A 768 -0.50 -1.79 -2.28
N PHE A 769 0.49 -1.93 -3.16
CA PHE A 769 0.30 -2.24 -4.57
C PHE A 769 0.48 -3.71 -4.90
N SER A 770 0.86 -4.56 -3.91
CA SER A 770 1.05 -5.99 -4.11
C SER A 770 -0.17 -6.75 -3.63
N TYR A 771 -0.66 -7.65 -4.46
CA TYR A 771 -1.75 -8.55 -4.13
C TYR A 771 -1.25 -9.90 -3.62
N VAL A 772 0.02 -10.18 -3.87
CA VAL A 772 0.72 -11.35 -3.32
C VAL A 772 2.11 -10.96 -2.83
N TRP A 773 2.62 -11.77 -1.91
CA TRP A 773 4.02 -11.81 -1.53
C TRP A 773 4.62 -13.14 -1.99
N ILE A 774 5.84 -13.12 -2.54
CA ILE A 774 6.49 -14.33 -3.05
C ILE A 774 7.72 -14.62 -2.18
N GLU A 775 7.73 -15.78 -1.54
CA GLU A 775 8.86 -16.26 -0.75
C GLU A 775 9.45 -17.51 -1.43
N ASP A 776 10.65 -17.40 -1.94
CA ASP A 776 11.28 -18.40 -2.82
C ASP A 776 10.36 -18.70 -4.02
N GLU A 777 9.68 -19.84 -4.03
CA GLU A 777 8.70 -20.22 -5.05
C GLU A 777 7.26 -20.25 -4.52
N GLU A 778 7.06 -19.99 -3.20
CA GLU A 778 5.73 -19.96 -2.58
C GLU A 778 5.05 -18.61 -2.81
N ILE A 779 3.79 -18.67 -3.18
CA ILE A 779 2.93 -17.49 -3.33
C ILE A 779 2.08 -17.36 -2.08
N ILE A 780 2.25 -16.24 -1.38
CA ILE A 780 1.50 -15.90 -0.18
C ILE A 780 0.48 -14.83 -0.59
N PRO A 781 -0.82 -15.18 -0.69
CA PRO A 781 -1.85 -14.23 -1.06
C PRO A 781 -2.10 -13.21 0.04
N THR A 782 -2.63 -12.05 -0.36
CA THR A 782 -3.19 -11.08 0.56
C THR A 782 -4.71 -11.26 0.70
N VAL A 783 -5.28 -10.73 1.77
CA VAL A 783 -6.75 -10.63 1.90
C VAL A 783 -7.39 -9.86 0.74
N LYS A 784 -6.65 -8.94 0.12
CA LYS A 784 -7.07 -8.18 -1.06
C LYS A 784 -7.17 -9.06 -2.30
N TRP A 785 -6.23 -9.99 -2.47
CA TRP A 785 -6.23 -10.94 -3.59
C TRP A 785 -7.42 -11.88 -3.54
N GLU A 786 -7.72 -12.37 -2.35
CA GLU A 786 -8.92 -13.15 -2.09
C GLU A 786 -10.21 -12.36 -2.37
N ALA A 787 -10.24 -11.08 -1.97
CA ALA A 787 -11.41 -10.23 -2.20
C ALA A 787 -11.68 -9.98 -3.70
N ILE A 788 -10.63 -9.95 -4.54
CA ILE A 788 -10.77 -9.89 -5.99
C ILE A 788 -11.48 -11.14 -6.51
N ARG A 789 -11.05 -12.34 -6.10
CA ARG A 789 -11.70 -13.60 -6.50
C ARG A 789 -13.17 -13.62 -6.13
N GLU A 790 -13.46 -13.19 -4.90
CA GLU A 790 -14.83 -13.10 -4.41
C GLU A 790 -15.69 -12.11 -5.21
N GLY A 791 -15.09 -10.99 -5.64
CA GLY A 791 -15.77 -10.05 -6.52
C GLY A 791 -16.10 -10.66 -7.89
N ILE A 792 -15.17 -11.40 -8.49
CA ILE A 792 -15.38 -12.12 -9.75
C ILE A 792 -16.50 -13.16 -9.58
N ASP A 793 -16.53 -13.88 -8.46
CA ASP A 793 -17.61 -14.83 -8.19
C ASP A 793 -18.94 -14.12 -7.97
N ASP A 794 -19.02 -12.99 -7.27
CA ASP A 794 -20.24 -12.16 -7.19
C ASP A 794 -20.75 -11.77 -8.59
N TYR A 795 -19.87 -11.35 -9.51
CA TYR A 795 -20.25 -11.07 -10.90
C TYR A 795 -20.81 -12.32 -11.60
N ARG A 796 -20.20 -13.49 -11.39
CA ARG A 796 -20.68 -14.76 -11.95
C ARG A 796 -22.05 -15.14 -11.40
N TYR A 797 -22.32 -14.92 -10.12
CA TYR A 797 -23.66 -15.13 -9.53
C TYR A 797 -24.71 -14.21 -10.16
N LEU A 798 -24.41 -12.91 -10.29
CA LEU A 798 -25.30 -11.94 -10.94
C LEU A 798 -25.57 -12.34 -12.39
N ARG A 799 -24.54 -12.72 -13.14
CA ARG A 799 -24.66 -13.20 -14.52
C ARG A 799 -25.49 -14.49 -14.64
N THR A 800 -25.33 -15.38 -13.69
CA THR A 800 -26.11 -16.63 -13.63
C THR A 800 -27.58 -16.32 -13.42
N LEU A 801 -27.92 -15.45 -12.46
CA LEU A 801 -29.29 -15.03 -12.22
C LEU A 801 -29.92 -14.37 -13.46
N ASP A 802 -29.18 -13.45 -14.11
CA ASP A 802 -29.63 -12.79 -15.33
C ASP A 802 -29.97 -13.79 -16.44
N GLN A 803 -29.12 -14.79 -16.67
CA GLN A 803 -29.36 -15.84 -17.66
C GLN A 803 -30.60 -16.67 -17.34
N PHE A 804 -30.75 -17.10 -16.08
CA PHE A 804 -31.94 -17.88 -15.66
C PHE A 804 -33.22 -17.06 -15.71
N ALA A 805 -33.18 -15.82 -15.21
CA ALA A 805 -34.31 -14.93 -15.18
C ALA A 805 -34.78 -14.55 -16.61
N THR A 806 -33.85 -14.17 -17.49
CA THR A 806 -34.14 -13.84 -18.88
C THR A 806 -34.73 -15.05 -19.62
N ALA A 807 -34.17 -16.25 -19.40
CA ALA A 807 -34.73 -17.48 -19.98
C ALA A 807 -36.14 -17.79 -19.44
N ALA A 808 -36.39 -17.53 -18.17
CA ALA A 808 -37.70 -17.72 -17.54
C ALA A 808 -38.78 -16.77 -18.12
N MET A 809 -38.42 -15.55 -18.51
CA MET A 809 -39.37 -14.56 -19.06
C MET A 809 -40.01 -14.94 -20.40
N VAL A 810 -39.34 -15.81 -21.17
CA VAL A 810 -39.84 -16.28 -22.47
C VAL A 810 -40.60 -17.63 -22.38
N ALA A 811 -40.73 -18.18 -21.16
CA ALA A 811 -41.43 -19.45 -20.94
C ALA A 811 -42.97 -19.26 -21.01
N ASP A 812 -43.70 -20.32 -21.39
CA ASP A 812 -45.15 -20.32 -21.39
C ASP A 812 -45.79 -20.45 -19.99
N ASP A 813 -45.04 -20.83 -18.99
CA ASP A 813 -45.48 -21.02 -17.59
C ASP A 813 -45.46 -19.69 -16.82
N ASP A 814 -46.62 -19.30 -16.29
CA ASP A 814 -46.80 -18.07 -15.51
C ASP A 814 -45.99 -18.05 -14.23
N ARG A 815 -45.80 -19.19 -13.57
CA ARG A 815 -45.01 -19.29 -12.33
C ARG A 815 -43.53 -19.05 -12.62
N LEU A 816 -43.07 -19.64 -13.74
CA LEU A 816 -41.68 -19.48 -14.16
C LEU A 816 -41.38 -18.03 -14.58
N ARG A 817 -42.32 -17.40 -15.30
CA ARG A 817 -42.21 -15.97 -15.62
C ARG A 817 -42.23 -15.08 -14.40
N ALA A 818 -43.08 -15.39 -13.40
CA ALA A 818 -43.11 -14.64 -12.15
C ALA A 818 -41.81 -14.77 -11.36
N ALA A 819 -41.21 -15.96 -11.29
CA ALA A 819 -39.91 -16.18 -10.67
C ALA A 819 -38.78 -15.46 -11.45
N GLY A 820 -38.82 -15.50 -12.78
CA GLY A 820 -37.92 -14.75 -13.64
C GLY A 820 -37.99 -13.24 -13.41
N GLN A 821 -39.20 -12.67 -13.33
CA GLN A 821 -39.38 -11.24 -13.06
C GLN A 821 -38.81 -10.85 -11.68
N ALA A 822 -39.08 -11.66 -10.65
CA ALA A 822 -38.51 -11.42 -9.32
C ALA A 822 -36.98 -11.43 -9.34
N GLY A 823 -36.36 -12.31 -10.14
CA GLY A 823 -34.93 -12.32 -10.37
C GLY A 823 -34.40 -11.04 -11.03
N LEU A 824 -35.09 -10.54 -12.08
CA LEU A 824 -34.73 -9.28 -12.74
C LEU A 824 -34.89 -8.07 -11.79
N ASP A 825 -35.99 -8.05 -11.00
CA ASP A 825 -36.25 -7.00 -10.01
C ASP A 825 -35.11 -6.95 -8.95
N LEU A 826 -34.60 -8.11 -8.50
CA LEU A 826 -33.47 -8.20 -7.60
C LEU A 826 -32.16 -7.66 -8.23
N LEU A 827 -31.93 -7.98 -9.51
CA LEU A 827 -30.75 -7.45 -10.24
C LEU A 827 -30.85 -5.93 -10.38
N ASP A 828 -32.03 -5.39 -10.65
CA ASP A 828 -32.26 -3.94 -10.73
C ASP A 828 -32.09 -3.26 -9.35
N GLU A 829 -32.53 -3.89 -8.27
CA GLU A 829 -32.29 -3.42 -6.90
C GLU A 829 -30.80 -3.32 -6.62
N ILE A 830 -30.05 -4.40 -6.87
CA ILE A 830 -28.61 -4.46 -6.63
C ILE A 830 -27.90 -3.40 -7.49
N ALA A 831 -28.26 -3.29 -8.76
CA ALA A 831 -27.70 -2.29 -9.67
C ALA A 831 -27.99 -0.86 -9.18
N SER A 832 -29.17 -0.59 -8.66
CA SER A 832 -29.56 0.74 -8.16
C SER A 832 -28.81 1.14 -6.90
N ASN A 833 -28.48 0.17 -6.05
CA ASN A 833 -27.73 0.36 -4.82
C ASN A 833 -26.19 0.25 -5.02
N THR A 834 -25.73 0.13 -6.25
CA THR A 834 -24.30 0.02 -6.55
C THR A 834 -23.62 1.39 -6.52
N VAL A 835 -22.58 1.51 -5.69
CA VAL A 835 -21.76 2.73 -5.57
C VAL A 835 -20.97 2.94 -6.87
N LEU A 836 -21.06 4.15 -7.43
CA LEU A 836 -20.39 4.51 -8.68
C LEU A 836 -19.39 5.65 -8.51
N VAL A 837 -18.44 5.71 -9.42
CA VAL A 837 -17.56 6.88 -9.55
C VAL A 837 -18.33 8.03 -10.20
N VAL A 838 -18.38 9.17 -9.52
CA VAL A 838 -19.06 10.38 -10.03
C VAL A 838 -18.09 11.25 -10.83
N SER A 839 -16.88 11.39 -10.35
CA SER A 839 -15.83 12.16 -11.01
C SER A 839 -14.45 11.60 -10.65
N SER A 840 -13.40 12.10 -11.30
CA SER A 840 -12.02 11.75 -10.95
C SER A 840 -11.60 12.11 -9.52
N ALA A 841 -12.37 12.92 -8.83
CA ALA A 841 -12.12 13.37 -7.46
C ALA A 841 -13.17 12.86 -6.45
N GLN A 842 -14.21 12.17 -6.91
CA GLN A 842 -15.37 11.88 -6.07
C GLN A 842 -15.97 10.52 -6.39
N VAL A 843 -15.97 9.64 -5.41
CA VAL A 843 -16.71 8.37 -5.42
C VAL A 843 -18.01 8.59 -4.64
N ALA A 844 -19.13 8.19 -5.24
CA ALA A 844 -20.42 8.32 -4.57
C ALA A 844 -20.47 7.37 -3.37
N ASP A 845 -20.57 7.95 -2.18
CA ASP A 845 -20.82 7.26 -0.90
C ASP A 845 -20.03 5.96 -0.68
N LYS A 846 -18.69 6.08 -0.68
CA LYS A 846 -17.79 4.94 -0.39
C LYS A 846 -18.05 4.34 1.01
N ALA A 847 -18.51 5.13 1.96
CA ALA A 847 -18.85 4.68 3.31
C ALA A 847 -19.98 3.64 3.33
N SER A 848 -20.84 3.67 2.34
CA SER A 848 -21.91 2.68 2.22
C SER A 848 -21.38 1.27 1.96
N LEU A 849 -20.20 1.11 1.35
CA LEU A 849 -19.64 -0.21 1.03
C LEU A 849 -19.37 -1.07 2.26
N ALA A 850 -18.86 -0.47 3.33
CA ALA A 850 -18.60 -1.19 4.58
C ALA A 850 -19.89 -1.68 5.27
N ARG A 851 -21.04 -1.10 4.90
CA ARG A 851 -22.37 -1.45 5.44
C ARG A 851 -23.10 -2.49 4.61
N ILE A 852 -22.65 -2.77 3.39
CA ILE A 852 -23.27 -3.76 2.52
C ILE A 852 -22.93 -5.15 3.02
N ASP A 853 -23.96 -5.94 3.28
CA ASP A 853 -23.82 -7.38 3.49
C ASP A 853 -23.69 -8.09 2.12
N MET A 854 -22.48 -8.04 1.56
CA MET A 854 -22.20 -8.64 0.25
C MET A 854 -22.40 -10.16 0.26
N GLN A 855 -22.21 -10.81 1.41
CA GLN A 855 -22.46 -12.25 1.54
C GLN A 855 -23.94 -12.56 1.56
N GLY A 856 -24.73 -11.79 2.31
CA GLY A 856 -26.18 -11.90 2.30
C GLY A 856 -26.79 -11.60 0.93
N GLU A 857 -26.25 -10.64 0.19
CA GLU A 857 -26.69 -10.40 -1.19
C GLU A 857 -26.39 -11.57 -2.12
N ARG A 858 -25.18 -12.14 -2.08
CA ARG A 858 -24.84 -13.36 -2.85
C ARG A 858 -25.84 -14.48 -2.52
N ARG A 859 -26.19 -14.63 -1.26
CA ARG A 859 -27.19 -15.61 -0.84
C ARG A 859 -28.57 -15.34 -1.46
N ARG A 860 -29.04 -14.07 -1.43
CA ARG A 860 -30.32 -13.68 -2.08
C ARG A 860 -30.31 -13.99 -3.58
N VAL A 861 -29.19 -13.74 -4.26
CA VAL A 861 -29.04 -14.07 -5.69
C VAL A 861 -29.10 -15.59 -5.90
N ALA A 862 -28.42 -16.38 -5.08
CA ALA A 862 -28.47 -17.83 -5.15
C ALA A 862 -29.88 -18.37 -4.89
N ASP A 863 -30.58 -17.83 -3.88
CA ASP A 863 -31.97 -18.22 -3.54
C ASP A 863 -32.92 -17.88 -4.69
N ALA A 864 -32.79 -16.73 -5.36
CA ALA A 864 -33.58 -16.37 -6.55
C ALA A 864 -33.35 -17.34 -7.73
N ILE A 865 -32.10 -17.81 -7.91
CA ILE A 865 -31.82 -18.86 -8.92
C ILE A 865 -32.52 -20.18 -8.54
N LEU A 866 -32.51 -20.56 -7.26
CA LEU A 866 -33.18 -21.75 -6.75
C LEU A 866 -34.71 -21.65 -6.95
N ASP A 867 -35.31 -20.47 -6.73
CA ASP A 867 -36.76 -20.24 -6.97
C ASP A 867 -37.13 -20.42 -8.43
N ILE A 868 -36.27 -19.93 -9.36
CA ILE A 868 -36.51 -20.16 -10.80
C ILE A 868 -36.38 -21.65 -11.14
N LEU A 869 -35.34 -22.34 -10.59
CA LEU A 869 -35.20 -23.78 -10.79
C LEU A 869 -36.37 -24.57 -10.23
N ALA A 870 -36.86 -24.26 -9.03
CA ALA A 870 -38.01 -24.89 -8.43
C ALA A 870 -39.29 -24.65 -9.26
N ALA A 871 -39.42 -23.50 -9.90
CA ALA A 871 -40.56 -23.20 -10.80
C ALA A 871 -40.52 -24.02 -12.10
N THR A 872 -39.35 -24.56 -12.52
CA THR A 872 -39.26 -25.46 -13.69
C THR A 872 -39.87 -26.84 -13.45
N GLY A 873 -40.18 -27.19 -12.19
CA GLY A 873 -40.70 -28.51 -11.80
C GLY A 873 -39.68 -29.66 -11.88
N LYS A 874 -38.40 -29.30 -11.98
CA LYS A 874 -37.26 -30.25 -12.02
C LYS A 874 -36.57 -30.38 -10.69
#